data_4d9de3f4b9aded4e6a01d4d9f5380470
#
_entry.id   4d9de3f4b9aded4e6a01d4d9f5380470
#
_cell.length_a   1.000
_cell.length_b   1.000
_cell.length_c   1.000
_cell.angle_alpha   90.00
_cell.angle_beta   90.00
_cell.angle_gamma   90.00
#
_symmetry.space_group_name_H-M   'P 1'
#
loop_
_entity.id
_entity.type
_entity.pdbx_description
1 polymer ?
#
loop_
_entity_poly.entity_id
_entity_poly.type
_entity_poly.pdbx_seq_one_letter_code
_entity_poly.pdbx_strand_id
1 'polypeptide(L)'
;MEGPEIKFAEVEIDNGIHGKRHVRFETGRLAKQAAGSVLVTIDDETTLLSATAIGKSPREGFDFFPLTVDVEERMYAGGKIPASYFRREGRPSTEAILAARLIDRPLRPAFTKGIRNEVQVVVTVLTYEPDEIYNTFAINAASASTSLSGAPFNGPIGGVRMALIDGQWVCFPKYSQLENAVFDMAVAGRIVTKADGTEDVAIMMVEAEATDNSWKLIKEDGQIAPTEEIVAEGLEAAKPFIAALCKAQADLVARAGKPALELPFFGGHGEDVDAAVEAFAADRLAEVYSIAGKQEREAAASELQEELMEALTGEGKEFEERSNEVSVAFAALTKHVVRQRILTEQVRIDGRGLTDIRQLTAEVEILPRVHGSSLFERGETQIMGITTLNMLKMEQQLDSLHPVKSKRYIHHYNFPPYSTGETGRVGSPKRREIGHGALAERAITPVLPSREEFPYAIRQVSEALGSNGSTSMGSVCASTLSLLNAGVPLRAPVAGIAMGLVSDEVDGETRYAALTDILGAEDALGDMDFKVAGTSEFVTAIQLDTKLDGIPASVLAGALTQAREARLHILEVLVSAIDAPDEMSEFAPRIISVKIPVAKIGEVIGPKGKMINQIQEDTGADISIEDDGTVYIGAADGPSAEAARSAVNAIANPQVPEVGERYLGTVVKVTDFGAFISLTPGKDGLLHISEMRKLNDGKRVVDAEDVVSVGQKVQVEITKIDDRGKLSLAPVVEGGDDD
;
A
#
# COMPACT_ATOMS: atom_id res chain seq x y z
N MET A 1 -28.93 19.08 24.49
CA MET A 1 -29.20 18.84 25.92
C MET A 1 -28.37 17.64 26.33
N GLU A 2 -27.33 17.86 27.09
CA GLU A 2 -26.55 16.77 27.69
C GLU A 2 -27.36 16.19 28.83
N GLY A 3 -27.66 14.90 28.78
CA GLY A 3 -28.32 14.22 29.88
C GLY A 3 -27.34 13.98 31.04
N PRO A 4 -27.79 13.76 32.27
CA PRO A 4 -26.95 13.57 33.44
C PRO A 4 -26.04 12.32 33.37
N GLU A 5 -26.27 11.41 32.43
CA GLU A 5 -25.46 10.20 32.20
C GLU A 5 -24.31 10.40 31.21
N ILE A 6 -24.25 11.53 30.51
CA ILE A 6 -23.21 11.80 29.54
C ILE A 6 -21.97 12.32 30.25
N LYS A 7 -20.85 11.68 29.98
CA LYS A 7 -19.52 12.09 30.46
C LYS A 7 -18.56 12.19 29.31
N PHE A 8 -17.62 13.12 29.40
CA PHE A 8 -16.63 13.35 28.35
C PHE A 8 -15.28 13.77 28.92
N ALA A 9 -14.23 13.55 28.13
CA ALA A 9 -12.89 14.08 28.33
C ALA A 9 -12.39 14.67 27.03
N GLU A 10 -11.53 15.66 27.09
CA GLU A 10 -11.03 16.39 25.93
C GLU A 10 -9.51 16.52 26.01
N VAL A 11 -8.88 16.59 24.85
CA VAL A 11 -7.44 16.85 24.72
C VAL A 11 -7.21 17.76 23.53
N GLU A 12 -6.38 18.78 23.72
CA GLU A 12 -5.88 19.64 22.66
C GLU A 12 -4.45 19.21 22.30
N ILE A 13 -4.20 19.01 21.03
CA ILE A 13 -2.89 18.75 20.44
C ILE A 13 -2.43 20.03 19.75
N ASP A 14 -1.33 20.61 20.22
CA ASP A 14 -0.78 21.86 19.68
C ASP A 14 0.47 21.56 18.83
N ASN A 15 0.37 21.78 17.52
CA ASN A 15 1.45 21.64 16.55
C ASN A 15 2.13 22.98 16.22
N GLY A 16 1.98 24.00 17.06
CA GLY A 16 2.56 25.32 16.81
C GLY A 16 2.03 25.95 15.52
N ILE A 17 2.94 26.22 14.59
CA ILE A 17 2.60 26.86 13.29
C ILE A 17 1.71 25.98 12.39
N HIS A 18 1.68 24.67 12.62
CA HIS A 18 0.85 23.71 11.86
C HIS A 18 -0.57 23.58 12.41
N GLY A 19 -0.93 24.36 13.40
CA GLY A 19 -2.29 24.45 13.95
C GLY A 19 -2.52 23.52 15.15
N LYS A 20 -3.74 23.56 15.63
CA LYS A 20 -4.18 22.78 16.80
C LYS A 20 -5.23 21.76 16.35
N ARG A 21 -5.30 20.65 17.11
CA ARG A 21 -6.30 19.61 16.94
C ARG A 21 -7.02 19.40 18.25
N HIS A 22 -8.32 19.25 18.20
CA HIS A 22 -9.15 19.01 19.37
C HIS A 22 -9.81 17.63 19.28
N VAL A 23 -9.65 16.82 20.33
CA VAL A 23 -10.21 15.47 20.39
C VAL A 23 -11.08 15.34 21.63
N ARG A 24 -12.35 15.00 21.45
CA ARG A 24 -13.34 14.79 22.50
C ARG A 24 -13.77 13.33 22.56
N PHE A 25 -13.67 12.72 23.72
CA PHE A 25 -14.17 11.40 24.04
C PHE A 25 -15.45 11.52 24.86
N GLU A 26 -16.59 11.01 24.37
CA GLU A 26 -17.87 11.08 25.05
C GLU A 26 -18.49 9.69 25.21
N THR A 27 -19.04 9.38 26.38
CA THR A 27 -19.77 8.13 26.63
C THR A 27 -21.13 8.38 27.28
N GLY A 28 -22.02 7.36 27.25
CA GLY A 28 -23.35 7.40 27.86
C GLY A 28 -24.50 7.79 26.94
N ARG A 29 -24.23 8.26 25.72
CA ARG A 29 -25.25 8.68 24.75
C ARG A 29 -25.68 7.56 23.79
N LEU A 30 -24.71 6.90 23.15
CA LEU A 30 -24.93 5.92 22.09
C LEU A 30 -24.50 4.52 22.52
N ALA A 31 -25.02 3.51 21.84
CA ALA A 31 -24.67 2.10 22.01
C ALA A 31 -24.72 1.60 23.47
N LYS A 32 -25.78 1.97 24.22
CA LYS A 32 -25.95 1.73 25.66
C LYS A 32 -25.97 0.26 26.05
N GLN A 33 -26.21 -0.67 25.13
CA GLN A 33 -26.20 -2.13 25.38
C GLN A 33 -24.83 -2.76 25.20
N ALA A 34 -23.87 -2.05 24.61
CA ALA A 34 -22.50 -2.53 24.50
C ALA A 34 -21.83 -2.66 25.90
N ALA A 35 -20.85 -3.52 26.01
CA ALA A 35 -20.03 -3.61 27.22
C ALA A 35 -19.33 -2.28 27.50
N GLY A 36 -18.78 -1.63 26.47
CA GLY A 36 -18.27 -0.27 26.51
C GLY A 36 -18.52 0.45 25.20
N SER A 37 -18.76 1.75 25.24
CA SER A 37 -18.95 2.55 24.03
C SER A 37 -18.42 3.96 24.21
N VAL A 38 -17.89 4.55 23.13
CA VAL A 38 -17.38 5.92 23.11
C VAL A 38 -17.68 6.57 21.77
N LEU A 39 -18.04 7.83 21.81
CA LEU A 39 -18.09 8.71 20.64
C LEU A 39 -16.83 9.58 20.67
N VAL A 40 -16.02 9.51 19.64
CA VAL A 40 -14.83 10.36 19.48
C VAL A 40 -15.09 11.38 18.41
N THR A 41 -15.01 12.66 18.76
CA THR A 41 -15.21 13.78 17.84
C THR A 41 -13.89 14.53 17.69
N ILE A 42 -13.52 14.81 16.45
CA ILE A 42 -12.29 15.49 16.07
C ILE A 42 -12.67 16.82 15.44
N ASP A 43 -12.17 17.91 16.01
CA ASP A 43 -12.38 19.30 15.55
C ASP A 43 -13.87 19.65 15.32
N ASP A 44 -14.79 19.02 16.05
CA ASP A 44 -16.25 19.12 15.90
C ASP A 44 -16.80 18.70 14.50
N GLU A 45 -16.02 18.05 13.66
CA GLU A 45 -16.36 17.71 12.28
C GLU A 45 -16.39 16.20 12.01
N THR A 46 -15.34 15.46 12.36
CA THR A 46 -15.28 14.01 12.17
C THR A 46 -15.66 13.29 13.45
N THR A 47 -16.54 12.31 13.33
CA THR A 47 -17.07 11.57 14.49
C THR A 47 -17.02 10.07 14.28
N LEU A 48 -16.44 9.36 15.24
CA LEU A 48 -16.31 7.91 15.29
C LEU A 48 -17.08 7.35 16.48
N LEU A 49 -17.89 6.33 16.26
CA LEU A 49 -18.49 5.54 17.33
C LEU A 49 -17.72 4.23 17.45
N SER A 50 -17.16 3.95 18.64
CA SER A 50 -16.61 2.64 18.96
C SER A 50 -17.45 1.94 20.01
N ALA A 51 -17.73 0.66 19.77
CA ALA A 51 -18.47 -0.20 20.69
C ALA A 51 -17.72 -1.53 20.88
N THR A 52 -17.54 -1.91 22.14
CA THR A 52 -16.91 -3.18 22.54
C THR A 52 -17.96 -4.11 23.11
N ALA A 53 -18.01 -5.34 22.60
CA ALA A 53 -18.84 -6.42 23.11
C ALA A 53 -17.94 -7.57 23.60
N ILE A 54 -18.39 -8.27 24.66
CA ILE A 54 -17.65 -9.36 25.30
C ILE A 54 -18.58 -10.56 25.43
N GLY A 55 -18.14 -11.71 24.92
CA GLY A 55 -18.87 -12.97 25.02
C GLY A 55 -18.97 -13.45 26.47
N LYS A 56 -20.13 -13.99 26.86
CA LYS A 56 -20.43 -14.40 28.24
C LYS A 56 -19.65 -15.64 28.70
N SER A 57 -19.26 -16.50 27.77
CA SER A 57 -18.54 -17.75 28.05
C SER A 57 -17.31 -17.87 27.16
N PRO A 58 -16.28 -18.60 27.61
CA PRO A 58 -15.13 -18.92 26.76
C PRO A 58 -15.56 -19.70 25.51
N ARG A 59 -14.88 -19.52 24.42
CA ARG A 59 -15.09 -20.29 23.20
C ARG A 59 -14.39 -21.65 23.29
N GLU A 60 -15.15 -22.72 23.21
CA GLU A 60 -14.61 -24.07 23.21
C GLU A 60 -13.77 -24.35 21.97
N GLY A 61 -12.66 -25.07 22.13
CA GLY A 61 -11.77 -25.45 21.03
C GLY A 61 -10.84 -24.33 20.52
N PHE A 62 -10.80 -23.17 21.20
CA PHE A 62 -9.86 -22.11 20.89
C PHE A 62 -8.66 -22.14 21.84
N ASP A 63 -7.47 -22.16 21.29
CA ASP A 63 -6.19 -22.06 21.99
C ASP A 63 -5.60 -20.64 21.96
N PHE A 64 -6.27 -19.70 21.29
CA PHE A 64 -5.86 -18.30 21.13
C PHE A 64 -6.96 -17.33 21.59
N PHE A 65 -6.59 -16.07 21.76
CA PHE A 65 -7.52 -14.99 22.13
C PHE A 65 -8.41 -14.59 20.94
N PRO A 66 -9.74 -14.81 21.00
CA PRO A 66 -10.65 -14.52 19.90
C PRO A 66 -11.08 -13.05 19.89
N LEU A 67 -10.16 -12.16 19.50
CA LEU A 67 -10.44 -10.74 19.26
C LEU A 67 -10.81 -10.51 17.79
N THR A 68 -11.92 -9.82 17.56
CA THR A 68 -12.34 -9.32 16.25
C THR A 68 -12.44 -7.82 16.29
N VAL A 69 -11.79 -7.14 15.35
CA VAL A 69 -11.86 -5.70 15.17
C VAL A 69 -12.41 -5.42 13.77
N ASP A 70 -13.48 -4.63 13.70
CA ASP A 70 -14.09 -4.21 12.45
C ASP A 70 -14.20 -2.68 12.39
N VAL A 71 -13.97 -2.13 11.21
CA VAL A 71 -14.17 -0.72 10.90
C VAL A 71 -15.24 -0.61 9.82
N GLU A 72 -16.25 0.18 10.08
CA GLU A 72 -17.40 0.39 9.22
C GLU A 72 -17.41 1.83 8.69
N GLU A 73 -17.01 1.98 7.44
CA GLU A 73 -17.12 3.25 6.71
C GLU A 73 -18.54 3.39 6.18
N ARG A 74 -19.30 4.32 6.76
CA ARG A 74 -20.65 4.63 6.27
C ARG A 74 -20.57 5.77 5.28
N MET A 75 -21.03 5.55 4.06
CA MET A 75 -20.95 6.54 2.99
C MET A 75 -21.72 7.83 3.30
N TYR A 76 -22.77 7.74 4.12
CA TYR A 76 -23.50 8.93 4.61
C TYR A 76 -22.62 9.86 5.45
N ALA A 77 -21.52 9.35 6.05
CA ALA A 77 -20.57 10.16 6.81
C ALA A 77 -19.94 11.27 5.97
N GLY A 78 -19.73 11.01 4.68
CA GLY A 78 -19.27 11.99 3.70
C GLY A 78 -20.37 12.52 2.78
N GLY A 79 -21.65 12.36 3.15
CA GLY A 79 -22.79 12.80 2.34
C GLY A 79 -22.97 12.04 1.03
N LYS A 80 -22.45 10.79 0.95
CA LYS A 80 -22.45 9.98 -0.27
C LYS A 80 -23.47 8.84 -0.22
N ILE A 81 -23.98 8.46 -1.38
CA ILE A 81 -24.69 7.20 -1.60
C ILE A 81 -23.68 6.22 -2.23
N PRO A 82 -23.59 4.96 -1.74
CA PRO A 82 -22.66 3.99 -2.29
C PRO A 82 -22.78 3.81 -3.80
N ALA A 83 -21.65 3.75 -4.51
CA ALA A 83 -21.62 3.65 -5.97
C ALA A 83 -22.08 2.28 -6.48
N SER A 84 -22.05 1.22 -5.63
CA SER A 84 -22.48 -0.13 -6.00
C SER A 84 -23.90 -0.17 -6.53
N TYR A 85 -24.24 -1.17 -7.35
CA TYR A 85 -25.57 -1.35 -7.92
C TYR A 85 -26.70 -1.31 -6.87
N PHE A 86 -26.48 -1.92 -5.71
CA PHE A 86 -27.48 -1.97 -4.62
C PHE A 86 -27.56 -0.69 -3.78
N ARG A 87 -26.72 0.31 -4.06
CA ARG A 87 -26.65 1.56 -3.29
C ARG A 87 -26.52 1.33 -1.77
N ARG A 88 -25.82 0.30 -1.40
CA ARG A 88 -25.56 -0.09 -0.02
C ARG A 88 -24.09 -0.50 0.14
N GLU A 89 -23.51 -0.20 1.29
CA GLU A 89 -22.21 -0.72 1.70
C GLU A 89 -22.27 -2.25 1.71
N GLY A 90 -21.26 -2.86 1.11
CA GLY A 90 -21.11 -4.31 1.03
C GLY A 90 -19.92 -4.79 1.85
N ARG A 91 -18.88 -5.27 1.17
CA ARG A 91 -17.63 -5.65 1.83
C ARG A 91 -16.91 -4.40 2.31
N PRO A 92 -16.17 -4.48 3.45
CA PRO A 92 -15.31 -3.39 3.89
C PRO A 92 -14.33 -2.96 2.78
N SER A 93 -14.06 -1.66 2.70
CA SER A 93 -13.02 -1.13 1.82
C SER A 93 -11.64 -1.63 2.26
N THR A 94 -10.65 -1.56 1.38
CA THR A 94 -9.25 -1.84 1.75
C THR A 94 -8.81 -0.95 2.91
N GLU A 95 -9.16 0.33 2.89
CA GLU A 95 -8.85 1.28 3.95
C GLU A 95 -9.46 0.87 5.30
N ALA A 96 -10.72 0.46 5.31
CA ALA A 96 -11.37 -0.04 6.53
C ALA A 96 -10.69 -1.30 7.08
N ILE A 97 -10.25 -2.20 6.21
CA ILE A 97 -9.50 -3.41 6.62
C ILE A 97 -8.13 -3.03 7.19
N LEU A 98 -7.42 -2.09 6.56
CA LEU A 98 -6.13 -1.60 7.06
C LEU A 98 -6.28 -0.87 8.39
N ALA A 99 -7.30 -0.02 8.53
CA ALA A 99 -7.64 0.64 9.79
C ALA A 99 -7.96 -0.38 10.91
N ALA A 100 -8.72 -1.43 10.62
CA ALA A 100 -8.99 -2.51 11.56
C ALA A 100 -7.70 -3.22 12.00
N ARG A 101 -6.74 -3.41 11.11
CA ARG A 101 -5.42 -3.97 11.43
C ARG A 101 -4.58 -3.03 12.31
N LEU A 102 -4.60 -1.73 12.03
CA LEU A 102 -3.94 -0.72 12.87
C LEU A 102 -4.48 -0.71 14.31
N ILE A 103 -5.76 -1.01 14.48
CA ILE A 103 -6.40 -1.12 15.81
C ILE A 103 -6.04 -2.46 16.48
N ASP A 104 -6.18 -3.58 15.78
CA ASP A 104 -5.98 -4.94 16.35
C ASP A 104 -4.56 -5.12 16.89
N ARG A 105 -3.55 -4.61 16.19
CA ARG A 105 -2.13 -4.81 16.51
C ARG A 105 -1.73 -4.29 17.89
N PRO A 106 -2.03 -3.06 18.29
CA PRO A 106 -1.73 -2.59 19.65
C PRO A 106 -2.75 -3.06 20.71
N LEU A 107 -4.02 -3.29 20.35
CA LEU A 107 -5.03 -3.73 21.29
C LEU A 107 -4.80 -5.16 21.78
N ARG A 108 -4.56 -6.08 20.84
CA ARG A 108 -4.43 -7.52 21.14
C ARG A 108 -3.41 -7.84 22.22
N PRO A 109 -2.16 -7.37 22.18
CA PRO A 109 -1.17 -7.63 23.21
C PRO A 109 -1.47 -6.95 24.56
N ALA A 110 -2.34 -5.95 24.59
CA ALA A 110 -2.73 -5.26 25.81
C ALA A 110 -3.80 -6.01 26.63
N PHE A 111 -4.49 -6.99 26.06
CA PHE A 111 -5.35 -7.86 26.85
C PHE A 111 -4.53 -8.83 27.69
N THR A 112 -5.04 -9.15 28.87
CA THR A 112 -4.44 -10.17 29.73
C THR A 112 -4.40 -11.52 29.02
N LYS A 113 -3.25 -12.18 29.04
CA LYS A 113 -3.06 -13.49 28.40
C LYS A 113 -3.99 -14.55 29.00
N GLY A 114 -4.44 -15.49 28.18
CA GLY A 114 -5.27 -16.60 28.61
C GLY A 114 -6.78 -16.36 28.55
N ILE A 115 -7.24 -15.21 28.07
CA ILE A 115 -8.66 -14.96 27.82
C ILE A 115 -9.09 -15.76 26.58
N ARG A 116 -10.20 -16.50 26.71
CA ARG A 116 -10.85 -17.23 25.59
C ARG A 116 -12.28 -16.76 25.32
N ASN A 117 -12.77 -15.78 26.08
CA ASN A 117 -14.01 -15.10 25.77
C ASN A 117 -13.83 -14.29 24.48
N GLU A 118 -14.81 -14.38 23.59
CA GLU A 118 -14.78 -13.56 22.36
C GLU A 118 -14.93 -12.07 22.73
N VAL A 119 -14.06 -11.25 22.14
CA VAL A 119 -14.16 -9.79 22.23
C VAL A 119 -14.30 -9.24 20.82
N GLN A 120 -15.30 -8.41 20.63
CA GLN A 120 -15.52 -7.72 19.36
C GLN A 120 -15.51 -6.21 19.59
N VAL A 121 -14.70 -5.51 18.78
CA VAL A 121 -14.65 -4.05 18.75
C VAL A 121 -15.09 -3.58 17.35
N VAL A 122 -16.13 -2.77 17.30
CA VAL A 122 -16.62 -2.20 16.05
C VAL A 122 -16.48 -0.69 16.10
N VAL A 123 -15.74 -0.12 15.16
CA VAL A 123 -15.60 1.33 14.98
C VAL A 123 -16.39 1.74 13.74
N THR A 124 -17.34 2.65 13.91
CA THR A 124 -18.18 3.16 12.81
C THR A 124 -17.87 4.64 12.59
N VAL A 125 -17.57 5.00 11.36
CA VAL A 125 -17.39 6.39 10.93
C VAL A 125 -18.78 7.01 10.70
N LEU A 126 -19.18 7.95 11.53
CA LEU A 126 -20.52 8.56 11.51
C LEU A 126 -20.56 9.89 10.77
N THR A 127 -19.51 10.71 10.92
CA THR A 127 -19.29 11.92 10.12
C THR A 127 -17.83 11.98 9.70
N TYR A 128 -17.57 12.57 8.55
CA TYR A 128 -16.24 12.58 7.98
C TYR A 128 -15.97 13.89 7.23
N GLU A 129 -14.98 14.65 7.71
CA GLU A 129 -14.44 15.80 7.02
C GLU A 129 -13.46 15.29 5.94
N PRO A 130 -13.60 15.65 4.65
CA PRO A 130 -12.83 15.03 3.56
C PRO A 130 -11.30 15.12 3.65
N ASP A 131 -10.78 16.12 4.37
CA ASP A 131 -9.34 16.31 4.59
C ASP A 131 -8.81 15.57 5.84
N GLU A 132 -9.67 14.80 6.54
CA GLU A 132 -9.31 14.09 7.76
C GLU A 132 -8.70 12.71 7.48
N ILE A 133 -7.81 12.27 8.38
CA ILE A 133 -7.24 10.92 8.39
C ILE A 133 -7.64 10.24 9.69
N TYR A 134 -8.74 9.48 9.65
CA TYR A 134 -9.42 8.99 10.84
C TYR A 134 -8.78 7.74 11.50
N ASN A 135 -7.95 6.99 10.80
CA ASN A 135 -7.55 5.63 11.20
C ASN A 135 -6.82 5.56 12.55
N THR A 136 -5.96 6.54 12.88
CA THR A 136 -5.28 6.59 14.18
C THR A 136 -6.21 7.08 15.31
N PHE A 137 -7.17 7.94 15.01
CA PHE A 137 -8.24 8.27 15.95
C PHE A 137 -9.10 7.05 16.28
N ALA A 138 -9.29 6.14 15.32
CA ALA A 138 -10.00 4.87 15.53
C ALA A 138 -9.29 3.96 16.54
N ILE A 139 -7.96 4.00 16.64
CA ILE A 139 -7.20 3.29 17.70
C ILE A 139 -7.62 3.82 19.07
N ASN A 140 -7.67 5.14 19.22
CA ASN A 140 -8.08 5.79 20.48
C ASN A 140 -9.54 5.48 20.83
N ALA A 141 -10.43 5.47 19.85
CA ALA A 141 -11.83 5.13 20.03
C ALA A 141 -12.01 3.68 20.51
N ALA A 142 -11.31 2.74 19.86
CA ALA A 142 -11.33 1.33 20.23
C ALA A 142 -10.74 1.08 21.61
N SER A 143 -9.64 1.73 21.95
CA SER A 143 -9.03 1.69 23.29
C SER A 143 -9.97 2.21 24.37
N ALA A 144 -10.59 3.37 24.14
CA ALA A 144 -11.50 3.97 25.12
C ALA A 144 -12.75 3.10 25.34
N SER A 145 -13.39 2.58 24.29
CA SER A 145 -14.55 1.71 24.43
C SER A 145 -14.21 0.40 25.15
N THR A 146 -13.03 -0.16 24.89
CA THR A 146 -12.54 -1.36 25.55
C THR A 146 -12.23 -1.10 27.03
N SER A 147 -11.56 0.00 27.33
CA SER A 147 -11.27 0.40 28.72
C SER A 147 -12.55 0.66 29.54
N LEU A 148 -13.56 1.26 28.93
CA LEU A 148 -14.87 1.51 29.56
C LEU A 148 -15.68 0.23 29.82
N SER A 149 -15.39 -0.87 29.13
CA SER A 149 -16.15 -2.12 29.19
C SER A 149 -15.92 -2.94 30.45
N GLY A 150 -14.83 -2.68 31.16
CA GLY A 150 -14.37 -3.50 32.29
C GLY A 150 -13.64 -4.78 31.88
N ALA A 151 -13.31 -4.94 30.58
CA ALA A 151 -12.48 -6.04 30.10
C ALA A 151 -11.11 -6.05 30.79
N PRO A 152 -10.47 -7.25 30.98
CA PRO A 152 -9.10 -7.34 31.47
C PRO A 152 -8.11 -6.86 30.42
N PHE A 153 -7.97 -5.55 30.36
CA PHE A 153 -7.25 -4.79 29.34
C PHE A 153 -6.28 -3.81 30.00
N ASN A 154 -5.00 -3.93 29.67
CA ASN A 154 -3.90 -3.13 30.21
C ASN A 154 -3.70 -1.83 29.39
N GLY A 155 -4.80 -1.16 29.04
CA GLY A 155 -4.81 0.16 28.44
C GLY A 155 -4.92 1.27 29.48
N PRO A 156 -5.19 2.53 29.06
CA PRO A 156 -5.52 2.93 27.69
C PRO A 156 -4.34 2.91 26.73
N ILE A 157 -4.65 2.77 25.42
CA ILE A 157 -3.71 2.92 24.33
C ILE A 157 -3.96 4.25 23.64
N GLY A 158 -2.91 5.02 23.40
CA GLY A 158 -2.94 6.21 22.57
C GLY A 158 -2.39 5.90 21.18
N GLY A 159 -3.09 6.30 20.14
CA GLY A 159 -2.65 6.20 18.76
C GLY A 159 -2.55 7.58 18.12
N VAL A 160 -1.44 7.88 17.50
CA VAL A 160 -1.19 9.17 16.82
C VAL A 160 -0.70 8.93 15.40
N ARG A 161 -0.92 9.92 14.54
CA ARG A 161 -0.29 10.02 13.23
C ARG A 161 0.71 11.16 13.27
N MET A 162 1.95 10.89 12.86
CA MET A 162 3.04 11.86 12.86
C MET A 162 3.54 12.02 11.43
N ALA A 163 3.62 13.25 10.94
CA ALA A 163 4.20 13.56 9.64
C ALA A 163 5.43 14.47 9.76
N LEU A 164 6.46 14.19 8.99
CA LEU A 164 7.66 15.03 8.91
C LEU A 164 7.47 16.07 7.81
N ILE A 165 7.17 17.30 8.20
CA ILE A 165 6.87 18.45 7.33
C ILE A 165 7.89 19.54 7.60
N ASP A 166 8.64 19.97 6.60
CA ASP A 166 9.68 21.01 6.72
C ASP A 166 10.65 20.80 7.91
N GLY A 167 11.00 19.52 8.14
CA GLY A 167 11.89 19.13 9.24
C GLY A 167 11.25 19.13 10.62
N GLN A 168 9.92 19.28 10.73
CA GLN A 168 9.16 19.24 11.99
C GLN A 168 8.19 18.07 12.02
N TRP A 169 8.08 17.42 13.18
CA TRP A 169 7.10 16.37 13.42
C TRP A 169 5.74 16.98 13.80
N VAL A 170 4.74 16.77 12.94
CA VAL A 170 3.36 17.25 13.10
C VAL A 170 2.45 16.10 13.50
N CYS A 171 1.74 16.25 14.62
CA CYS A 171 0.79 15.26 15.11
C CYS A 171 -0.59 15.47 14.49
N PHE A 172 -1.22 14.38 14.02
CA PHE A 172 -2.51 14.39 13.33
C PHE A 172 -2.56 15.37 12.14
N PRO A 173 -1.67 15.21 11.15
CA PRO A 173 -1.72 16.03 9.95
C PRO A 173 -3.04 15.78 9.22
N LYS A 174 -3.52 16.80 8.51
CA LYS A 174 -4.58 16.67 7.54
C LYS A 174 -4.05 16.09 6.23
N TYR A 175 -4.92 15.56 5.40
CA TYR A 175 -4.55 14.97 4.11
C TYR A 175 -3.78 15.94 3.21
N SER A 176 -4.27 17.19 3.13
CA SER A 176 -3.62 18.28 2.38
C SER A 176 -2.22 18.62 2.86
N GLN A 177 -1.91 18.38 4.14
CA GLN A 177 -0.57 18.61 4.68
C GLN A 177 0.42 17.52 4.29
N LEU A 178 -0.05 16.29 3.99
CA LEU A 178 0.82 15.19 3.58
C LEU A 178 1.49 15.43 2.22
N GLU A 179 0.97 16.31 1.38
CA GLU A 179 1.61 16.70 0.12
C GLU A 179 3.01 17.32 0.34
N ASN A 180 3.24 17.94 1.50
CA ASN A 180 4.50 18.54 1.90
C ASN A 180 5.29 17.72 2.91
N ALA A 181 4.83 16.54 3.25
CA ALA A 181 5.49 15.64 4.18
C ALA A 181 6.44 14.68 3.43
N VAL A 182 7.63 14.48 3.95
CA VAL A 182 8.57 13.46 3.43
C VAL A 182 8.30 12.08 4.00
N PHE A 183 7.69 12.03 5.18
CA PHE A 183 7.42 10.77 5.89
C PHE A 183 6.15 10.89 6.73
N ASP A 184 5.45 9.79 6.87
CA ASP A 184 4.18 9.67 7.57
C ASP A 184 4.15 8.37 8.35
N MET A 185 3.81 8.43 9.65
CA MET A 185 3.76 7.24 10.49
C MET A 185 2.61 7.25 11.49
N ALA A 186 1.93 6.12 11.60
CA ALA A 186 1.01 5.80 12.69
C ALA A 186 1.80 5.15 13.83
N VAL A 187 1.67 5.67 15.03
CA VAL A 187 2.35 5.18 16.23
C VAL A 187 1.32 4.94 17.33
N ALA A 188 1.35 3.78 17.95
CA ALA A 188 0.51 3.49 19.12
C ALA A 188 1.35 3.01 20.29
N GLY A 189 0.93 3.40 21.49
CA GLY A 189 1.61 3.05 22.72
C GLY A 189 0.73 3.25 23.95
N ARG A 190 1.28 2.94 25.10
CA ARG A 190 0.64 3.12 26.40
C ARG A 190 1.60 3.68 27.44
N ILE A 191 1.07 4.30 28.48
CA ILE A 191 1.88 4.76 29.62
C ILE A 191 2.31 3.54 30.44
N VAL A 192 3.59 3.51 30.76
CA VAL A 192 4.20 2.51 31.64
C VAL A 192 4.98 3.22 32.77
N THR A 193 5.04 2.59 33.94
CA THR A 193 5.86 3.09 35.04
C THR A 193 7.18 2.33 35.06
N LYS A 194 8.28 3.06 34.96
CA LYS A 194 9.63 2.50 35.02
C LYS A 194 9.99 2.07 36.45
N ALA A 195 11.06 1.30 36.59
CA ALA A 195 11.55 0.83 37.88
C ALA A 195 11.92 1.97 38.86
N ASP A 196 12.28 3.15 38.34
CA ASP A 196 12.57 4.36 39.11
C ASP A 196 11.32 5.15 39.53
N GLY A 197 10.12 4.68 39.17
CA GLY A 197 8.84 5.31 39.43
C GLY A 197 8.44 6.42 38.45
N THR A 198 9.25 6.70 37.42
CA THR A 198 8.89 7.66 36.37
C THR A 198 7.95 7.07 35.32
N GLU A 199 7.06 7.90 34.78
CA GLU A 199 6.22 7.50 33.65
C GLU A 199 6.98 7.65 32.30
N ASP A 200 6.78 6.69 31.40
CA ASP A 200 7.22 6.75 30.02
C ASP A 200 6.12 6.16 29.12
N VAL A 201 6.28 6.31 27.83
CA VAL A 201 5.41 5.68 26.85
C VAL A 201 6.11 4.48 26.20
N ALA A 202 5.52 3.30 26.39
CA ALA A 202 5.93 2.11 25.67
C ALA A 202 5.29 2.13 24.26
N ILE A 203 6.11 2.25 23.23
CA ILE A 203 5.66 2.11 21.83
C ILE A 203 5.33 0.65 21.58
N MET A 204 4.12 0.37 21.09
CA MET A 204 3.60 -0.99 20.85
C MET A 204 3.46 -1.30 19.37
N MET A 205 3.19 -0.32 18.54
CA MET A 205 2.96 -0.49 17.11
C MET A 205 3.44 0.73 16.35
N VAL A 206 4.10 0.50 15.22
CA VAL A 206 4.44 1.52 14.23
C VAL A 206 4.04 1.02 12.85
N GLU A 207 3.48 1.91 12.04
CA GLU A 207 3.30 1.71 10.61
C GLU A 207 3.60 3.02 9.89
N ALA A 208 4.61 3.00 9.03
CA ALA A 208 5.16 4.22 8.48
C ALA A 208 5.52 4.06 7.01
N GLU A 209 5.52 5.19 6.30
CA GLU A 209 5.85 5.25 4.88
C GLU A 209 6.47 6.60 4.51
N ALA A 210 7.35 6.59 3.52
CA ALA A 210 7.68 7.80 2.78
C ALA A 210 6.50 8.15 1.86
N THR A 211 6.17 9.42 1.76
CA THR A 211 5.00 9.87 0.97
C THR A 211 5.27 9.78 -0.54
N ASP A 212 4.22 9.84 -1.34
CA ASP A 212 4.32 9.83 -2.81
C ASP A 212 5.25 10.92 -3.34
N ASN A 213 5.25 12.10 -2.69
CA ASN A 213 6.07 13.24 -3.07
C ASN A 213 7.47 13.26 -2.45
N SER A 214 7.79 12.30 -1.59
CA SER A 214 9.03 12.29 -0.79
C SER A 214 10.28 12.37 -1.65
N TRP A 215 10.32 11.67 -2.79
CA TRP A 215 11.47 11.73 -3.68
C TRP A 215 11.75 13.15 -4.15
N LYS A 216 10.72 13.87 -4.62
CA LYS A 216 10.85 15.27 -5.04
C LYS A 216 11.26 16.17 -3.89
N LEU A 217 10.56 16.06 -2.77
CA LEU A 217 10.84 16.89 -1.57
C LEU A 217 12.27 16.71 -1.06
N ILE A 218 12.81 15.48 -1.10
CA ILE A 218 14.17 15.19 -0.65
C ILE A 218 15.21 15.60 -1.70
N LYS A 219 15.02 15.21 -2.97
CA LYS A 219 16.05 15.33 -4.01
C LYS A 219 16.06 16.67 -4.75
N GLU A 220 14.89 17.30 -4.90
CA GLU A 220 14.76 18.57 -5.61
C GLU A 220 14.66 19.74 -4.63
N ASP A 221 13.86 19.60 -3.57
CA ASP A 221 13.60 20.67 -2.61
C ASP A 221 14.56 20.64 -1.40
N GLY A 222 15.41 19.61 -1.29
CA GLY A 222 16.46 19.52 -0.27
C GLY A 222 15.96 19.27 1.15
N GLN A 223 14.77 18.69 1.32
CA GLN A 223 14.25 18.34 2.64
C GLN A 223 14.99 17.14 3.27
N ILE A 224 14.88 17.02 4.58
CA ILE A 224 15.53 15.97 5.36
C ILE A 224 14.97 14.60 4.97
N ALA A 225 15.86 13.68 4.56
CA ALA A 225 15.48 12.32 4.24
C ALA A 225 15.13 11.52 5.51
N PRO A 226 14.11 10.67 5.48
CA PRO A 226 13.73 9.82 6.61
C PRO A 226 14.69 8.62 6.74
N THR A 227 15.85 8.87 7.31
CA THR A 227 16.81 7.83 7.71
C THR A 227 16.31 7.11 8.97
N GLU A 228 16.96 6.02 9.34
CA GLU A 228 16.63 5.28 10.54
C GLU A 228 16.72 6.15 11.81
N GLU A 229 17.67 7.07 11.87
CA GLU A 229 17.85 8.01 12.98
C GLU A 229 16.68 9.01 13.05
N ILE A 230 16.28 9.58 11.92
CA ILE A 230 15.13 10.50 11.83
C ILE A 230 13.83 9.79 12.21
N VAL A 231 13.65 8.55 11.81
CA VAL A 231 12.48 7.75 12.24
C VAL A 231 12.48 7.54 13.75
N ALA A 232 13.62 7.21 14.34
CA ALA A 232 13.73 7.08 15.80
C ALA A 232 13.41 8.38 16.54
N GLU A 233 13.85 9.54 16.05
CA GLU A 233 13.47 10.86 16.59
C GLU A 233 11.95 11.08 16.52
N GLY A 234 11.31 10.68 15.42
CA GLY A 234 9.86 10.77 15.26
C GLY A 234 9.08 9.91 16.25
N LEU A 235 9.60 8.72 16.61
CA LEU A 235 8.99 7.89 17.65
C LEU A 235 9.07 8.56 19.02
N GLU A 236 10.18 9.19 19.37
CA GLU A 236 10.29 9.97 20.60
C GLU A 236 9.37 11.19 20.60
N ALA A 237 9.24 11.88 19.46
CA ALA A 237 8.32 13.02 19.29
C ALA A 237 6.84 12.64 19.45
N ALA A 238 6.47 11.39 19.17
CA ALA A 238 5.10 10.89 19.32
C ALA A 238 4.69 10.68 20.78
N LYS A 239 5.62 10.35 21.66
CA LYS A 239 5.35 9.96 23.06
C LYS A 239 4.51 10.96 23.86
N PRO A 240 4.79 12.28 23.85
CA PRO A 240 3.98 13.26 24.61
C PRO A 240 2.51 13.27 24.18
N PHE A 241 2.25 13.14 22.89
CA PHE A 241 0.89 13.13 22.34
C PHE A 241 0.16 11.84 22.69
N ILE A 242 0.82 10.69 22.63
CA ILE A 242 0.29 9.40 23.07
C ILE A 242 -0.07 9.48 24.57
N ALA A 243 0.81 10.01 25.39
CA ALA A 243 0.56 10.17 26.83
C ALA A 243 -0.65 11.07 27.12
N ALA A 244 -0.81 12.17 26.37
CA ALA A 244 -1.96 13.06 26.54
C ALA A 244 -3.29 12.35 26.21
N LEU A 245 -3.33 11.57 25.14
CA LEU A 245 -4.50 10.78 24.74
C LEU A 245 -4.80 9.66 25.75
N CYS A 246 -3.79 8.98 26.27
CA CYS A 246 -3.96 7.97 27.31
C CYS A 246 -4.54 8.59 28.59
N LYS A 247 -4.05 9.74 29.01
CA LYS A 247 -4.54 10.46 30.21
C LYS A 247 -5.99 10.90 30.07
N ALA A 248 -6.39 11.43 28.92
CA ALA A 248 -7.78 11.79 28.64
C ALA A 248 -8.72 10.57 28.69
N GLN A 249 -8.30 9.45 28.11
CA GLN A 249 -9.07 8.20 28.19
C GLN A 249 -9.16 7.67 29.64
N ALA A 250 -8.04 7.68 30.38
CA ALA A 250 -8.01 7.22 31.75
C ALA A 250 -8.93 8.08 32.66
N ASP A 251 -8.95 9.40 32.48
CA ASP A 251 -9.87 10.30 33.17
C ASP A 251 -11.34 9.96 32.89
N LEU A 252 -11.69 9.69 31.63
CA LEU A 252 -13.03 9.28 31.27
C LEU A 252 -13.41 7.93 31.92
N VAL A 253 -12.50 6.96 31.89
CA VAL A 253 -12.68 5.62 32.47
C VAL A 253 -12.86 5.71 34.00
N ALA A 254 -12.09 6.55 34.67
CA ALA A 254 -12.23 6.76 36.11
C ALA A 254 -13.63 7.28 36.49
N ARG A 255 -14.28 8.05 35.62
CA ARG A 255 -15.61 8.63 35.87
C ARG A 255 -16.77 7.82 35.35
N ALA A 256 -16.56 6.95 34.36
CA ALA A 256 -17.63 6.27 33.61
C ALA A 256 -17.35 4.79 33.33
N GLY A 257 -16.17 4.28 33.66
CA GLY A 257 -15.80 2.88 33.44
C GLY A 257 -16.68 1.92 34.23
N LYS A 258 -16.95 0.77 33.66
CA LYS A 258 -17.64 -0.32 34.36
C LYS A 258 -16.68 -1.06 35.27
N PRO A 259 -17.18 -1.75 36.33
CA PRO A 259 -16.36 -2.63 37.14
C PRO A 259 -15.61 -3.67 36.32
N ALA A 260 -14.42 -4.06 36.78
CA ALA A 260 -13.66 -5.12 36.15
C ALA A 260 -14.48 -6.41 36.06
N LEU A 261 -14.46 -7.01 34.85
CA LEU A 261 -15.11 -8.30 34.60
C LEU A 261 -14.24 -9.44 35.09
N GLU A 262 -14.81 -10.33 35.87
CA GLU A 262 -14.17 -11.59 36.22
C GLU A 262 -14.37 -12.61 35.09
N LEU A 263 -13.34 -12.81 34.30
CA LEU A 263 -13.32 -13.79 33.21
C LEU A 263 -12.40 -14.96 33.58
N PRO A 264 -12.70 -16.18 33.13
CA PRO A 264 -11.80 -17.31 33.31
C PRO A 264 -10.54 -17.13 32.45
N PHE A 265 -9.38 -17.41 33.03
CA PHE A 265 -8.09 -17.40 32.40
C PHE A 265 -7.59 -18.80 32.15
N PHE A 266 -7.06 -19.04 30.95
CA PHE A 266 -6.51 -20.31 30.51
C PHE A 266 -5.04 -20.12 30.14
N GLY A 267 -4.23 -21.17 30.30
CA GLY A 267 -2.82 -21.12 29.95
C GLY A 267 -1.88 -20.75 31.08
N GLY A 268 -2.38 -20.75 32.31
CA GLY A 268 -1.53 -20.84 33.50
C GLY A 268 -1.03 -22.28 33.72
N HIS A 269 0.12 -22.42 34.32
CA HIS A 269 0.68 -23.69 34.77
C HIS A 269 1.28 -23.55 36.16
N GLY A 270 1.22 -24.62 36.95
CA GLY A 270 1.74 -24.63 38.30
C GLY A 270 3.24 -24.89 38.34
N GLU A 271 3.92 -24.46 39.38
CA GLU A 271 5.36 -24.71 39.61
C GLU A 271 5.72 -26.21 39.60
N ASP A 272 4.79 -27.08 40.02
CA ASP A 272 4.91 -28.53 39.98
C ASP A 272 4.97 -29.07 38.55
N VAL A 273 4.13 -28.52 37.66
CA VAL A 273 4.14 -28.85 36.22
C VAL A 273 5.42 -28.34 35.59
N ASP A 274 5.83 -27.10 35.89
CA ASP A 274 7.07 -26.51 35.35
C ASP A 274 8.28 -27.38 35.71
N ALA A 275 8.44 -27.76 36.98
CA ALA A 275 9.56 -28.59 37.43
C ALA A 275 9.58 -29.97 36.73
N ALA A 276 8.41 -30.59 36.52
CA ALA A 276 8.30 -31.90 35.88
C ALA A 276 8.63 -31.78 34.36
N VAL A 277 8.14 -30.75 33.69
CA VAL A 277 8.42 -30.49 32.27
C VAL A 277 9.89 -30.14 32.05
N GLU A 278 10.48 -29.29 32.91
CA GLU A 278 11.89 -28.93 32.83
C GLU A 278 12.77 -30.14 33.01
N ALA A 279 12.51 -30.96 34.04
CA ALA A 279 13.28 -32.17 34.31
C ALA A 279 13.23 -33.20 33.19
N PHE A 280 12.12 -33.27 32.43
CA PHE A 280 11.97 -34.19 31.30
C PHE A 280 12.57 -33.66 29.99
N ALA A 281 12.39 -32.37 29.70
CA ALA A 281 12.56 -31.87 28.36
C ALA A 281 13.70 -30.85 28.16
N ALA A 282 14.26 -30.22 29.22
CA ALA A 282 15.19 -29.10 29.06
C ALA A 282 16.42 -29.44 28.19
N ASP A 283 17.15 -30.50 28.51
CA ASP A 283 18.34 -30.90 27.77
C ASP A 283 17.99 -31.35 26.33
N ARG A 284 16.90 -32.07 26.21
CA ARG A 284 16.42 -32.57 24.91
C ARG A 284 15.94 -31.43 23.98
N LEU A 285 15.31 -30.40 24.53
CA LEU A 285 14.94 -29.20 23.77
C LEU A 285 16.17 -28.47 23.25
N ALA A 286 17.24 -28.38 24.04
CA ALA A 286 18.50 -27.78 23.58
C ALA A 286 19.08 -28.56 22.38
N GLU A 287 19.02 -29.90 22.40
CA GLU A 287 19.42 -30.73 21.25
C GLU A 287 18.51 -30.53 20.03
N VAL A 288 17.20 -30.58 20.21
CA VAL A 288 16.21 -30.39 19.13
C VAL A 288 16.38 -29.02 18.46
N TYR A 289 16.53 -27.96 19.23
CA TYR A 289 16.69 -26.61 18.68
C TYR A 289 18.13 -26.30 18.22
N SER A 290 19.02 -27.28 18.23
CA SER A 290 20.30 -27.23 17.51
C SER A 290 20.21 -27.77 16.07
N ILE A 291 19.09 -28.42 15.70
CA ILE A 291 18.85 -28.93 14.34
C ILE A 291 18.55 -27.76 13.41
N ALA A 292 19.41 -27.51 12.42
CA ALA A 292 19.28 -26.37 11.50
C ALA A 292 18.09 -26.51 10.53
N GLY A 293 17.83 -27.74 10.03
CA GLY A 293 16.74 -28.02 9.09
C GLY A 293 15.35 -27.85 9.71
N LYS A 294 14.46 -27.07 9.06
CA LYS A 294 13.11 -26.78 9.58
C LYS A 294 12.30 -28.04 9.81
N GLN A 295 12.16 -28.87 8.78
CA GLN A 295 11.30 -30.07 8.83
C GLN A 295 11.79 -31.10 9.85
N GLU A 296 13.11 -31.31 9.91
CA GLU A 296 13.74 -32.22 10.86
C GLU A 296 13.59 -31.74 12.30
N ARG A 297 13.76 -30.45 12.53
CA ARG A 297 13.56 -29.82 13.83
C ARG A 297 12.10 -29.88 14.29
N GLU A 298 11.13 -29.57 13.41
CA GLU A 298 9.70 -29.64 13.72
C GLU A 298 9.26 -31.07 14.02
N ALA A 299 9.76 -32.04 13.27
CA ALA A 299 9.49 -33.47 13.53
C ALA A 299 10.07 -33.90 14.90
N ALA A 300 11.30 -33.56 15.21
CA ALA A 300 11.93 -33.88 16.49
C ALA A 300 11.23 -33.17 17.67
N ALA A 301 10.79 -31.93 17.49
CA ALA A 301 10.04 -31.20 18.51
C ALA A 301 8.68 -31.84 18.77
N SER A 302 7.98 -32.26 17.72
CA SER A 302 6.67 -32.96 17.85
C SER A 302 6.82 -34.30 18.56
N GLU A 303 7.85 -35.08 18.17
CA GLU A 303 8.12 -36.37 18.83
C GLU A 303 8.44 -36.19 20.32
N LEU A 304 9.26 -35.21 20.68
CA LEU A 304 9.57 -34.87 22.06
C LEU A 304 8.32 -34.46 22.86
N GLN A 305 7.45 -33.67 22.23
CA GLN A 305 6.20 -33.24 22.86
C GLN A 305 5.24 -34.42 23.09
N GLU A 306 5.11 -35.33 22.12
CA GLU A 306 4.30 -36.54 22.24
C GLU A 306 4.81 -37.43 23.39
N GLU A 307 6.11 -37.71 23.44
CA GLU A 307 6.72 -38.46 24.53
C GLU A 307 6.51 -37.80 25.91
N LEU A 308 6.65 -36.47 25.99
CA LEU A 308 6.40 -35.71 27.22
C LEU A 308 4.94 -35.88 27.67
N MET A 309 4.00 -35.71 26.73
CA MET A 309 2.56 -35.83 27.01
C MET A 309 2.21 -37.21 27.48
N GLU A 310 2.74 -38.28 26.84
CA GLU A 310 2.52 -39.67 27.29
C GLU A 310 3.14 -39.90 28.68
N ALA A 311 4.33 -39.42 28.93
CA ALA A 311 5.04 -39.64 30.20
C ALA A 311 4.37 -38.94 31.39
N LEU A 312 3.86 -37.72 31.19
CA LEU A 312 3.33 -36.88 32.26
C LEU A 312 1.79 -36.89 32.37
N THR A 313 1.08 -37.09 31.24
CA THR A 313 -0.39 -36.99 31.20
C THR A 313 -1.08 -38.26 30.70
N GLY A 314 -0.34 -39.35 30.46
CA GLY A 314 -0.91 -40.67 30.13
C GLY A 314 -1.78 -41.21 31.25
N GLU A 315 -2.53 -42.30 30.97
CA GLU A 315 -3.43 -42.93 31.93
C GLU A 315 -2.73 -43.29 33.26
N GLY A 316 -3.24 -42.80 34.38
CA GLY A 316 -2.68 -43.00 35.70
C GLY A 316 -1.45 -42.17 36.02
N LYS A 317 -1.10 -41.20 35.22
CA LYS A 317 0.01 -40.26 35.47
C LYS A 317 -0.43 -39.09 36.33
N GLU A 318 0.57 -38.40 36.94
CA GLU A 318 0.37 -37.31 37.91
C GLU A 318 -0.44 -36.14 37.36
N PHE A 319 -0.28 -35.82 36.06
CA PHE A 319 -0.90 -34.68 35.39
C PHE A 319 -1.96 -35.10 34.34
N GLU A 320 -2.57 -36.31 34.43
CA GLU A 320 -3.55 -36.83 33.49
C GLU A 320 -4.67 -35.83 33.16
N GLU A 321 -5.23 -35.16 34.21
CA GLU A 321 -6.29 -34.16 34.01
C GLU A 321 -5.78 -32.73 33.69
N ARG A 322 -4.44 -32.53 33.68
CA ARG A 322 -3.78 -31.23 33.49
C ARG A 322 -2.96 -31.17 32.20
N SER A 323 -3.35 -31.91 31.17
CA SER A 323 -2.64 -32.01 29.91
C SER A 323 -2.42 -30.65 29.21
N ASN A 324 -3.38 -29.74 29.32
CA ASN A 324 -3.25 -28.37 28.79
C ASN A 324 -2.14 -27.59 29.52
N GLU A 325 -2.01 -27.72 30.84
CA GLU A 325 -0.94 -27.05 31.61
C GLU A 325 0.44 -27.57 31.20
N VAL A 326 0.58 -28.89 31.00
CA VAL A 326 1.83 -29.52 30.55
C VAL A 326 2.22 -28.99 29.18
N SER A 327 1.25 -28.89 28.24
CA SER A 327 1.50 -28.34 26.92
C SER A 327 1.95 -26.87 26.95
N VAL A 328 1.32 -26.06 27.80
CA VAL A 328 1.67 -24.63 27.96
C VAL A 328 3.04 -24.49 28.60
N ALA A 329 3.35 -25.28 29.63
CA ALA A 329 4.67 -25.27 30.27
C ALA A 329 5.78 -25.71 29.29
N PHE A 330 5.52 -26.71 28.44
CA PHE A 330 6.46 -27.13 27.40
C PHE A 330 6.75 -26.00 26.38
N ALA A 331 5.71 -25.29 25.95
CA ALA A 331 5.88 -24.14 25.06
C ALA A 331 6.67 -23.00 25.72
N ALA A 332 6.43 -22.74 27.01
CA ALA A 332 7.16 -21.75 27.78
C ALA A 332 8.65 -22.13 27.95
N LEU A 333 8.94 -23.39 28.26
CA LEU A 333 10.30 -23.91 28.35
C LEU A 333 11.03 -23.84 27.01
N THR A 334 10.36 -24.25 25.94
CA THR A 334 10.88 -24.13 24.56
C THR A 334 11.32 -22.69 24.26
N LYS A 335 10.46 -21.75 24.55
CA LYS A 335 10.74 -20.31 24.36
C LYS A 335 11.95 -19.87 25.18
N HIS A 336 12.05 -20.28 26.42
CA HIS A 336 13.18 -19.96 27.29
C HIS A 336 14.50 -20.54 26.77
N VAL A 337 14.53 -21.84 26.45
CA VAL A 337 15.74 -22.53 25.96
C VAL A 337 16.25 -21.86 24.67
N VAL A 338 15.39 -21.56 23.73
CA VAL A 338 15.79 -20.90 22.46
C VAL A 338 16.32 -19.50 22.73
N ARG A 339 15.67 -18.72 23.60
CA ARG A 339 16.12 -17.35 23.94
C ARG A 339 17.46 -17.34 24.67
N GLN A 340 17.66 -18.21 25.65
CA GLN A 340 18.93 -18.34 26.35
C GLN A 340 20.07 -18.66 25.39
N ARG A 341 19.87 -19.60 24.45
CA ARG A 341 20.87 -19.92 23.43
C ARG A 341 21.25 -18.71 22.56
N ILE A 342 20.23 -17.98 22.07
CA ILE A 342 20.46 -16.78 21.25
C ILE A 342 21.23 -15.70 22.04
N LEU A 343 20.88 -15.48 23.31
CA LEU A 343 21.45 -14.41 24.14
C LEU A 343 22.84 -14.74 24.67
N THR A 344 23.14 -16.02 24.94
CA THR A 344 24.40 -16.44 25.56
C THR A 344 25.43 -16.94 24.53
N GLU A 345 24.99 -17.72 23.56
CA GLU A 345 25.87 -18.32 22.54
C GLU A 345 25.90 -17.50 21.24
N GLN A 346 24.97 -16.57 21.04
CA GLN A 346 24.77 -15.80 19.81
C GLN A 346 24.52 -16.70 18.58
N VAL A 347 23.90 -17.86 18.80
CA VAL A 347 23.54 -18.84 17.79
C VAL A 347 22.03 -19.00 17.70
N ARG A 348 21.51 -18.88 16.50
CA ARG A 348 20.08 -18.97 16.22
C ARG A 348 19.64 -20.41 15.95
N ILE A 349 18.32 -20.63 15.87
CA ILE A 349 17.75 -21.98 15.71
C ILE A 349 18.18 -22.70 14.43
N ASP A 350 18.60 -21.99 13.40
CA ASP A 350 19.12 -22.54 12.14
C ASP A 350 20.66 -22.51 12.04
N GLY A 351 21.34 -22.17 13.13
CA GLY A 351 22.80 -22.14 13.24
C GLY A 351 23.44 -20.82 12.78
N ARG A 352 22.66 -19.85 12.27
CA ARG A 352 23.18 -18.53 11.92
C ARG A 352 23.56 -17.69 13.14
N GLY A 353 24.47 -16.72 12.92
CA GLY A 353 24.72 -15.62 13.86
C GLY A 353 23.60 -14.56 13.82
N LEU A 354 23.69 -13.57 14.71
CA LEU A 354 22.62 -12.59 14.89
C LEU A 354 22.37 -11.70 13.67
N THR A 355 23.42 -11.41 12.89
CA THR A 355 23.39 -10.51 11.73
C THR A 355 23.35 -11.23 10.38
N ASP A 356 23.38 -12.55 10.39
CA ASP A 356 23.45 -13.33 9.17
C ASP A 356 22.12 -13.33 8.42
N ILE A 357 22.21 -13.19 7.09
CA ILE A 357 21.10 -13.31 6.16
C ILE A 357 21.18 -14.67 5.48
N ARG A 358 20.05 -15.34 5.29
CA ARG A 358 19.99 -16.58 4.51
C ARG A 358 20.46 -16.35 3.08
N GLN A 359 20.81 -17.42 2.38
CA GLN A 359 21.20 -17.33 0.97
C GLN A 359 20.15 -16.59 0.16
N LEU A 360 20.61 -15.63 -0.65
CA LEU A 360 19.79 -14.80 -1.51
C LEU A 360 19.98 -15.22 -2.97
N THR A 361 18.88 -15.29 -3.72
CA THR A 361 18.90 -15.37 -5.18
C THR A 361 17.88 -14.41 -5.77
N ALA A 362 18.20 -13.87 -6.94
CA ALA A 362 17.36 -12.94 -7.67
C ALA A 362 17.44 -13.22 -9.16
N GLU A 363 16.30 -13.43 -9.80
CA GLU A 363 16.18 -13.71 -11.23
C GLU A 363 15.07 -12.85 -11.85
N VAL A 364 15.24 -12.51 -13.12
CA VAL A 364 14.20 -11.80 -13.92
C VAL A 364 13.88 -12.61 -15.17
N GLU A 365 12.83 -12.21 -15.90
CA GLU A 365 12.37 -12.88 -17.12
C GLU A 365 11.97 -14.35 -16.95
N ILE A 366 11.44 -14.72 -15.79
CA ILE A 366 11.12 -16.12 -15.49
C ILE A 366 9.84 -16.64 -16.16
N LEU A 367 8.96 -15.74 -16.61
CA LEU A 367 7.70 -16.09 -17.25
C LEU A 367 7.63 -15.49 -18.67
N PRO A 368 7.34 -16.31 -19.71
CA PRO A 368 7.10 -15.79 -21.06
C PRO A 368 5.77 -15.02 -21.12
N ARG A 369 5.67 -14.04 -22.01
CA ARG A 369 4.46 -13.27 -22.35
C ARG A 369 3.93 -12.30 -21.30
N VAL A 370 4.39 -12.32 -20.07
CA VAL A 370 4.07 -11.27 -19.09
C VAL A 370 4.90 -10.01 -19.38
N HIS A 371 4.50 -8.86 -18.83
CA HIS A 371 5.21 -7.61 -19.13
C HIS A 371 6.52 -7.47 -18.35
N GLY A 372 6.57 -8.04 -17.15
CA GLY A 372 7.77 -8.21 -16.35
C GLY A 372 7.58 -9.30 -15.31
N SER A 373 8.62 -10.05 -15.01
CA SER A 373 8.57 -11.12 -14.02
C SER A 373 9.90 -11.30 -13.31
N SER A 374 9.83 -11.75 -12.06
CA SER A 374 10.99 -11.99 -11.23
C SER A 374 10.76 -13.15 -10.26
N LEU A 375 11.85 -13.74 -9.80
CA LEU A 375 11.89 -14.63 -8.66
C LEU A 375 12.90 -14.11 -7.66
N PHE A 376 12.48 -13.89 -6.44
CA PHE A 376 13.33 -13.55 -5.32
C PHE A 376 13.25 -14.63 -4.25
N GLU A 377 14.40 -15.12 -3.83
CA GLU A 377 14.50 -16.14 -2.79
C GLU A 377 15.40 -15.68 -1.65
N ARG A 378 15.01 -16.04 -0.46
CA ARG A 378 15.78 -15.87 0.76
C ARG A 378 15.59 -17.12 1.63
N GLY A 379 16.56 -18.02 1.55
CA GLY A 379 16.40 -19.37 2.09
C GLY A 379 15.17 -20.06 1.51
N GLU A 380 14.25 -20.52 2.36
CA GLU A 380 13.01 -21.19 1.94
C GLU A 380 11.89 -20.20 1.57
N THR A 381 12.08 -18.90 1.76
CA THR A 381 11.13 -17.90 1.34
C THR A 381 11.32 -17.58 -0.14
N GLN A 382 10.28 -17.80 -0.94
CA GLN A 382 10.31 -17.65 -2.38
C GLN A 382 9.11 -16.82 -2.85
N ILE A 383 9.38 -15.70 -3.52
CA ILE A 383 8.35 -14.79 -4.04
C ILE A 383 8.55 -14.58 -5.53
N MET A 384 7.50 -14.84 -6.28
CA MET A 384 7.42 -14.50 -7.70
C MET A 384 6.72 -13.16 -7.85
N GLY A 385 7.39 -12.20 -8.46
CA GLY A 385 6.85 -10.88 -8.81
C GLY A 385 6.42 -10.83 -10.27
N ILE A 386 5.22 -10.30 -10.53
CA ILE A 386 4.68 -10.16 -11.89
C ILE A 386 4.15 -8.74 -12.06
N THR A 387 4.65 -8.05 -13.10
CA THR A 387 4.22 -6.71 -13.46
C THR A 387 3.37 -6.72 -14.73
N THR A 388 2.24 -6.04 -14.69
CA THR A 388 1.39 -5.79 -15.86
C THR A 388 1.21 -4.29 -16.03
N LEU A 389 1.43 -3.82 -17.26
CA LEU A 389 1.29 -2.42 -17.66
C LEU A 389 0.06 -2.25 -18.54
N ASN A 390 -0.68 -1.16 -18.36
CA ASN A 390 -1.83 -0.85 -19.23
C ASN A 390 -2.12 0.65 -19.24
N MET A 391 -3.12 1.07 -20.01
CA MET A 391 -3.60 2.44 -20.10
C MET A 391 -4.05 2.98 -18.75
N LEU A 392 -3.89 4.28 -18.51
CA LEU A 392 -4.31 4.98 -17.29
C LEU A 392 -5.80 4.79 -16.94
N LYS A 393 -6.68 4.63 -17.95
CA LYS A 393 -8.09 4.29 -17.71
C LYS A 393 -8.32 2.99 -16.94
N MET A 394 -7.29 2.13 -16.84
CA MET A 394 -7.30 0.89 -16.07
C MET A 394 -6.88 1.08 -14.61
N GLU A 395 -6.70 2.32 -14.16
CA GLU A 395 -6.50 2.64 -12.75
C GLU A 395 -7.62 2.07 -11.89
N GLN A 396 -7.25 1.59 -10.70
CA GLN A 396 -8.24 1.11 -9.75
C GLN A 396 -9.10 2.27 -9.27
N GLN A 397 -10.41 2.18 -9.49
CA GLN A 397 -11.36 3.14 -8.95
C GLN A 397 -11.67 2.83 -7.49
N LEU A 398 -11.62 3.86 -6.64
CA LEU A 398 -11.84 3.75 -5.20
C LEU A 398 -13.19 4.36 -4.83
N ASP A 399 -14.10 3.52 -4.31
CA ASP A 399 -15.38 3.95 -3.74
C ASP A 399 -15.29 3.91 -2.21
N SER A 400 -14.72 4.97 -1.64
CA SER A 400 -14.47 5.10 -0.20
C SER A 400 -14.78 6.51 0.28
N LEU A 401 -14.68 6.75 1.58
CA LEU A 401 -14.76 8.09 2.17
C LEU A 401 -13.58 8.96 1.77
N HIS A 402 -12.45 8.37 1.53
CA HIS A 402 -11.17 9.01 1.20
C HIS A 402 -11.28 9.99 0.01
N PRO A 403 -10.46 11.07 0.00
CA PRO A 403 -10.43 12.01 -1.13
C PRO A 403 -9.85 11.41 -2.40
N VAL A 404 -8.94 10.44 -2.29
CA VAL A 404 -8.33 9.74 -3.44
C VAL A 404 -9.37 8.89 -4.14
N LYS A 405 -9.57 9.12 -5.44
CA LYS A 405 -10.60 8.46 -6.26
C LYS A 405 -10.08 7.30 -7.09
N SER A 406 -8.81 7.31 -7.43
CA SER A 406 -8.18 6.27 -8.22
C SER A 406 -6.75 6.02 -7.76
N LYS A 407 -6.25 4.85 -8.10
CA LYS A 407 -4.90 4.42 -7.79
C LYS A 407 -4.25 3.83 -9.03
N ARG A 408 -3.11 4.42 -9.44
CA ARG A 408 -2.35 4.04 -10.64
C ARG A 408 -1.48 2.81 -10.40
N TYR A 409 -0.82 2.74 -9.25
CA TYR A 409 -0.03 1.60 -8.83
C TYR A 409 -0.85 0.71 -7.92
N ILE A 410 -1.02 -0.55 -8.33
CA ILE A 410 -1.90 -1.52 -7.66
C ILE A 410 -1.04 -2.72 -7.29
N HIS A 411 -0.90 -3.02 -6.01
CA HIS A 411 -0.14 -4.17 -5.54
C HIS A 411 -1.07 -5.21 -4.90
N HIS A 412 -1.12 -6.41 -5.47
CA HIS A 412 -1.81 -7.56 -4.91
C HIS A 412 -0.82 -8.61 -4.43
N TYR A 413 -1.11 -9.20 -3.29
CA TYR A 413 -0.30 -10.22 -2.65
C TYR A 413 -1.15 -11.47 -2.44
N ASN A 414 -0.65 -12.61 -2.91
CA ASN A 414 -1.30 -13.89 -2.79
C ASN A 414 -0.45 -14.83 -1.92
N PHE A 415 -1.11 -15.49 -0.97
CA PHE A 415 -0.49 -16.40 -0.02
C PHE A 415 -1.24 -17.74 0.01
N PRO A 416 -1.02 -18.61 -0.97
CA PRO A 416 -1.69 -19.92 -1.02
C PRO A 416 -1.19 -20.85 0.09
N PRO A 417 -2.01 -21.78 0.57
CA PRO A 417 -1.65 -22.67 1.67
C PRO A 417 -0.38 -23.51 1.43
N TYR A 418 -0.13 -23.92 0.19
CA TYR A 418 1.06 -24.70 -0.16
C TYR A 418 2.38 -23.94 0.11
N SER A 419 2.35 -22.62 0.22
CA SER A 419 3.56 -21.83 0.51
C SER A 419 4.17 -22.13 1.88
N THR A 420 3.37 -22.65 2.81
CA THR A 420 3.81 -23.15 4.12
C THR A 420 3.84 -24.68 4.20
N GLY A 421 3.52 -25.37 3.09
CA GLY A 421 3.39 -26.83 3.07
C GLY A 421 2.06 -27.35 3.62
N GLU A 422 1.07 -26.49 3.79
CA GLU A 422 -0.23 -26.83 4.37
C GLU A 422 -1.31 -26.98 3.30
N THR A 423 -2.39 -27.63 3.68
CA THR A 423 -3.64 -27.63 2.91
C THR A 423 -4.60 -26.58 3.45
N GLY A 424 -5.42 -26.00 2.59
CA GLY A 424 -6.37 -24.99 3.03
C GLY A 424 -7.28 -24.48 1.92
N ARG A 425 -8.25 -23.65 2.30
CA ARG A 425 -9.18 -23.05 1.35
C ARG A 425 -8.50 -21.95 0.56
N VAL A 426 -8.58 -22.05 -0.76
CA VAL A 426 -8.21 -20.99 -1.72
C VAL A 426 -9.47 -20.21 -2.07
N GLY A 427 -9.36 -18.87 -2.11
CA GLY A 427 -10.51 -18.01 -2.40
C GLY A 427 -10.16 -16.52 -2.33
N SER A 428 -11.07 -15.72 -1.78
CA SER A 428 -10.84 -14.28 -1.61
C SER A 428 -9.68 -14.00 -0.65
N PRO A 429 -8.89 -12.93 -0.91
CA PRO A 429 -7.78 -12.56 -0.04
C PRO A 429 -8.26 -12.29 1.38
N LYS A 430 -7.48 -12.76 2.36
CA LYS A 430 -7.70 -12.53 3.79
C LYS A 430 -7.13 -11.17 4.20
N ARG A 431 -7.52 -10.68 5.38
CA ARG A 431 -6.99 -9.41 5.94
C ARG A 431 -5.46 -9.35 5.99
N ARG A 432 -4.79 -10.50 6.23
CA ARG A 432 -3.32 -10.59 6.23
C ARG A 432 -2.73 -10.31 4.85
N GLU A 433 -3.32 -10.89 3.80
CA GLU A 433 -2.86 -10.69 2.42
C GLU A 433 -3.04 -9.24 1.99
N ILE A 434 -4.15 -8.61 2.35
CA ILE A 434 -4.40 -7.18 2.10
C ILE A 434 -3.35 -6.32 2.81
N GLY A 435 -3.05 -6.60 4.08
CA GLY A 435 -2.04 -5.86 4.85
C GLY A 435 -0.63 -6.01 4.29
N HIS A 436 -0.24 -7.22 3.88
CA HIS A 436 1.09 -7.49 3.29
C HIS A 436 1.23 -6.83 1.92
N GLY A 437 0.19 -6.88 1.08
CA GLY A 437 0.16 -6.19 -0.21
C GLY A 437 0.29 -4.67 -0.04
N ALA A 438 -0.46 -4.09 0.89
CA ALA A 438 -0.40 -2.66 1.19
C ALA A 438 0.98 -2.20 1.70
N LEU A 439 1.66 -3.01 2.53
CA LEU A 439 3.01 -2.71 2.99
C LEU A 439 4.01 -2.69 1.83
N ALA A 440 3.96 -3.69 0.96
CA ALA A 440 4.83 -3.76 -0.22
C ALA A 440 4.54 -2.64 -1.23
N GLU A 441 3.26 -2.26 -1.40
CA GLU A 441 2.85 -1.14 -2.23
C GLU A 441 3.45 0.19 -1.72
N ARG A 442 3.28 0.49 -0.43
CA ARG A 442 3.83 1.69 0.20
C ARG A 442 5.36 1.77 0.09
N ALA A 443 6.04 0.62 0.21
CA ALA A 443 7.49 0.57 0.09
C ALA A 443 8.01 1.01 -1.28
N ILE A 444 7.26 0.75 -2.35
CA ILE A 444 7.66 1.04 -3.74
C ILE A 444 7.15 2.39 -4.24
N THR A 445 5.98 2.84 -3.78
CA THR A 445 5.32 4.06 -4.26
C THR A 445 6.24 5.28 -4.35
N PRO A 446 7.09 5.58 -3.35
CA PRO A 446 7.95 6.78 -3.38
C PRO A 446 8.98 6.82 -4.51
N VAL A 447 9.33 5.67 -5.08
CA VAL A 447 10.35 5.57 -6.14
C VAL A 447 9.77 5.37 -7.54
N LEU A 448 8.45 5.36 -7.67
CA LEU A 448 7.80 5.26 -8.97
C LEU A 448 8.03 6.52 -9.81
N PRO A 449 8.13 6.39 -11.14
CA PRO A 449 8.14 7.54 -12.03
C PRO A 449 6.82 8.30 -11.97
N SER A 450 6.84 9.59 -12.30
CA SER A 450 5.61 10.38 -12.36
C SER A 450 4.68 9.88 -13.48
N ARG A 451 3.43 10.35 -13.45
CA ARG A 451 2.42 10.02 -14.47
C ARG A 451 2.82 10.51 -15.86
N GLU A 452 3.51 11.66 -15.90
CA GLU A 452 3.98 12.27 -17.15
C GLU A 452 5.18 11.53 -17.75
N GLU A 453 6.07 11.03 -16.88
CA GLU A 453 7.26 10.30 -17.33
C GLU A 453 6.94 8.87 -17.77
N PHE A 454 5.96 8.24 -17.12
CA PHE A 454 5.57 6.87 -17.38
C PHE A 454 4.05 6.71 -17.30
N PRO A 455 3.30 7.01 -18.38
CA PRO A 455 1.84 7.13 -18.37
C PRO A 455 1.10 5.79 -18.41
N TYR A 456 1.45 4.89 -17.48
CA TYR A 456 0.86 3.56 -17.37
C TYR A 456 0.16 3.38 -16.04
N ALA A 457 -0.97 2.69 -16.03
CA ALA A 457 -1.46 1.97 -14.87
C ALA A 457 -0.59 0.72 -14.68
N ILE A 458 -0.11 0.51 -13.47
CA ILE A 458 0.84 -0.55 -13.12
C ILE A 458 0.18 -1.50 -12.13
N ARG A 459 0.00 -2.75 -12.51
CA ARG A 459 -0.43 -3.80 -11.58
C ARG A 459 0.74 -4.71 -11.26
N GLN A 460 1.13 -4.72 -9.99
CA GLN A 460 2.10 -5.63 -9.42
C GLN A 460 1.38 -6.76 -8.70
N VAL A 461 1.81 -7.99 -8.91
CA VAL A 461 1.34 -9.15 -8.15
C VAL A 461 2.53 -9.85 -7.53
N SER A 462 2.43 -10.17 -6.25
CA SER A 462 3.39 -10.99 -5.53
C SER A 462 2.77 -12.33 -5.18
N GLU A 463 3.31 -13.41 -5.73
CA GLU A 463 2.90 -14.78 -5.46
C GLU A 463 3.88 -15.40 -4.45
N ALA A 464 3.43 -15.69 -3.24
CA ALA A 464 4.23 -16.40 -2.25
C ALA A 464 4.26 -17.90 -2.59
N LEU A 465 5.38 -18.38 -3.11
CA LEU A 465 5.57 -19.79 -3.48
C LEU A 465 6.15 -20.62 -2.34
N GLY A 466 6.96 -19.99 -1.48
CA GLY A 466 7.51 -20.55 -0.26
C GLY A 466 7.55 -19.50 0.85
N SER A 467 7.30 -19.90 2.09
CA SER A 467 7.25 -18.98 3.23
C SER A 467 7.89 -19.58 4.49
N ASN A 468 9.00 -18.98 4.91
CA ASN A 468 9.60 -19.18 6.22
C ASN A 468 10.21 -17.87 6.71
N GLY A 469 9.38 -16.98 7.25
CA GLY A 469 9.74 -15.61 7.65
C GLY A 469 9.55 -14.59 6.53
N SER A 470 9.03 -13.45 6.88
CA SER A 470 8.78 -12.23 6.11
C SER A 470 8.63 -12.33 4.58
N THR A 471 7.55 -12.91 4.14
CA THR A 471 7.17 -12.92 2.71
C THR A 471 6.84 -11.52 2.17
N SER A 472 6.33 -10.61 3.03
CA SER A 472 6.03 -9.23 2.63
C SER A 472 7.28 -8.45 2.20
N MET A 473 8.41 -8.63 2.90
CA MET A 473 9.67 -8.00 2.51
C MET A 473 10.31 -8.68 1.30
N GLY A 474 10.14 -9.99 1.13
CA GLY A 474 10.44 -10.67 -0.12
C GLY A 474 9.64 -10.11 -1.30
N SER A 475 8.38 -9.74 -1.07
CA SER A 475 7.52 -9.11 -2.09
C SER A 475 8.04 -7.74 -2.52
N VAL A 476 8.60 -6.93 -1.62
CA VAL A 476 9.26 -5.66 -1.96
C VAL A 476 10.44 -5.90 -2.91
N CYS A 477 11.29 -6.87 -2.59
CA CYS A 477 12.45 -7.21 -3.43
C CYS A 477 12.02 -7.73 -4.82
N ALA A 478 11.07 -8.67 -4.86
CA ALA A 478 10.54 -9.20 -6.11
C ALA A 478 9.86 -8.11 -6.96
N SER A 479 9.19 -7.16 -6.32
CA SER A 479 8.54 -6.03 -7.03
C SER A 479 9.57 -5.10 -7.67
N THR A 480 10.65 -4.76 -6.98
CA THR A 480 11.76 -3.99 -7.56
C THR A 480 12.28 -4.65 -8.83
N LEU A 481 12.57 -5.96 -8.76
CA LEU A 481 13.06 -6.73 -9.91
C LEU A 481 12.07 -6.76 -11.07
N SER A 482 10.81 -7.11 -10.81
CA SER A 482 9.81 -7.27 -11.89
C SER A 482 9.38 -5.93 -12.50
N LEU A 483 9.39 -4.85 -11.75
CA LEU A 483 9.13 -3.50 -12.26
C LEU A 483 10.25 -3.04 -13.20
N LEU A 484 11.50 -3.20 -12.81
CA LEU A 484 12.66 -2.91 -13.67
C LEU A 484 12.64 -3.79 -14.93
N ASN A 485 12.36 -5.09 -14.81
CA ASN A 485 12.24 -6.01 -15.94
C ASN A 485 11.08 -5.63 -16.88
N ALA A 486 10.01 -5.01 -16.37
CA ALA A 486 8.92 -4.48 -17.19
C ALA A 486 9.26 -3.16 -17.90
N GLY A 487 10.42 -2.59 -17.65
CA GLY A 487 10.85 -1.30 -18.21
C GLY A 487 10.35 -0.09 -17.43
N VAL A 488 9.88 -0.27 -16.18
CA VAL A 488 9.48 0.86 -15.33
C VAL A 488 10.72 1.58 -14.81
N PRO A 489 10.89 2.89 -15.12
CA PRO A 489 12.07 3.64 -14.69
C PRO A 489 11.95 4.06 -13.22
N LEU A 490 12.16 3.12 -12.29
CA LEU A 490 12.20 3.41 -10.87
C LEU A 490 13.27 4.46 -10.55
N ARG A 491 12.98 5.38 -9.64
CA ARG A 491 13.92 6.40 -9.16
C ARG A 491 15.14 5.77 -8.46
N ALA A 492 14.92 4.68 -7.75
CA ALA A 492 15.92 3.87 -7.09
C ALA A 492 15.37 2.45 -6.83
N PRO A 493 16.22 1.43 -6.72
CA PRO A 493 15.79 0.13 -6.23
C PRO A 493 15.43 0.20 -4.74
N VAL A 494 14.47 -0.61 -4.33
CA VAL A 494 14.04 -0.76 -2.95
C VAL A 494 14.20 -2.20 -2.53
N ALA A 495 14.79 -2.41 -1.37
CA ALA A 495 14.86 -3.72 -0.71
C ALA A 495 14.17 -3.68 0.65
N GLY A 496 13.74 -4.83 1.12
CA GLY A 496 13.10 -4.99 2.42
C GLY A 496 13.68 -6.14 3.21
N ILE A 497 13.73 -5.97 4.54
CA ILE A 497 14.18 -6.96 5.51
C ILE A 497 13.25 -7.03 6.70
N ALA A 498 13.11 -8.23 7.28
CA ALA A 498 12.46 -8.43 8.57
C ALA A 498 13.48 -8.72 9.64
N MET A 499 13.34 -7.98 10.72
CA MET A 499 14.16 -8.05 11.93
C MET A 499 13.33 -8.56 13.09
N GLY A 500 13.98 -9.17 14.07
CA GLY A 500 13.39 -9.55 15.33
C GLY A 500 14.20 -9.03 16.51
N LEU A 501 13.56 -9.03 17.68
CA LEU A 501 14.22 -8.79 18.95
C LEU A 501 13.86 -9.91 19.92
N VAL A 502 14.88 -10.42 20.58
CA VAL A 502 14.75 -11.39 21.66
C VAL A 502 15.29 -10.77 22.93
N SER A 503 14.56 -10.91 24.03
CA SER A 503 15.04 -10.51 25.35
C SER A 503 14.74 -11.60 26.37
N ASP A 504 15.62 -11.74 27.34
CA ASP A 504 15.40 -12.58 28.51
C ASP A 504 16.34 -12.13 29.63
N GLU A 505 16.11 -12.64 30.83
CA GLU A 505 17.00 -12.42 31.96
C GLU A 505 18.19 -13.39 31.88
N VAL A 506 19.40 -12.84 31.87
CA VAL A 506 20.67 -13.60 31.87
C VAL A 506 21.53 -13.04 32.99
N ASP A 507 21.92 -13.89 33.95
CA ASP A 507 22.73 -13.50 35.11
C ASP A 507 22.13 -12.36 35.93
N GLY A 508 20.77 -12.25 35.99
CA GLY A 508 20.04 -11.21 36.72
C GLY A 508 19.94 -9.86 36.01
N GLU A 509 20.32 -9.78 34.73
CA GLU A 509 20.18 -8.60 33.89
C GLU A 509 19.36 -8.92 32.64
N THR A 510 18.47 -8.01 32.22
CA THR A 510 17.76 -8.14 30.97
C THR A 510 18.73 -7.90 29.81
N ARG A 511 18.94 -8.91 28.98
CA ARG A 511 19.71 -8.82 27.73
C ARG A 511 18.82 -8.77 26.53
N TYR A 512 19.29 -8.11 25.48
CA TYR A 512 18.60 -7.96 24.21
C TYR A 512 19.47 -8.42 23.05
N ALA A 513 18.88 -9.08 22.08
CA ALA A 513 19.54 -9.44 20.81
C ALA A 513 18.62 -9.11 19.62
N ALA A 514 19.11 -8.26 18.72
CA ALA A 514 18.46 -8.02 17.45
C ALA A 514 18.87 -9.09 16.45
N LEU A 515 17.89 -9.66 15.74
CA LEU A 515 18.07 -10.72 14.76
C LEU A 515 17.77 -10.21 13.36
N THR A 516 18.70 -10.39 12.43
CA THR A 516 18.49 -10.07 11.01
C THR A 516 17.87 -11.25 10.29
N ASP A 517 16.92 -11.01 9.39
CA ASP A 517 16.27 -12.03 8.57
C ASP A 517 15.66 -13.16 9.42
N ILE A 518 14.63 -12.82 10.18
CA ILE A 518 13.98 -13.76 11.09
C ILE A 518 13.19 -14.86 10.37
N LEU A 519 13.23 -16.04 10.95
CA LEU A 519 12.36 -17.16 10.60
C LEU A 519 10.98 -17.00 11.22
N GLY A 520 9.99 -17.71 10.68
CA GLY A 520 8.65 -17.74 11.26
C GLY A 520 8.61 -18.23 12.71
N ALA A 521 9.45 -19.21 13.07
CA ALA A 521 9.59 -19.68 14.45
C ALA A 521 10.21 -18.61 15.38
N GLU A 522 11.16 -17.81 14.88
CA GLU A 522 11.78 -16.73 15.67
C GLU A 522 10.82 -15.55 15.89
N ASP A 523 9.93 -15.26 14.94
CA ASP A 523 8.84 -14.30 15.13
C ASP A 523 7.89 -14.76 16.25
N ALA A 524 7.50 -16.02 16.27
CA ALA A 524 6.64 -16.59 17.30
C ALA A 524 7.30 -16.55 18.70
N LEU A 525 8.60 -16.84 18.80
CA LEU A 525 9.37 -16.88 20.02
C LEU A 525 9.92 -15.51 20.44
N GLY A 526 9.94 -14.53 19.55
CA GLY A 526 10.47 -13.19 19.76
C GLY A 526 9.53 -12.26 20.52
N ASP A 527 10.08 -11.09 20.90
CA ASP A 527 9.38 -10.03 21.63
C ASP A 527 8.95 -8.88 20.71
N MET A 528 9.64 -8.69 19.60
CA MET A 528 9.36 -7.69 18.59
C MET A 528 9.70 -8.26 17.23
N ASP A 529 8.86 -7.97 16.24
CA ASP A 529 9.22 -8.04 14.83
C ASP A 529 9.07 -6.68 14.20
N PHE A 530 10.00 -6.34 13.32
CA PHE A 530 9.87 -5.14 12.52
C PHE A 530 10.40 -5.37 11.11
N LYS A 531 9.75 -4.70 10.19
CA LYS A 531 10.04 -4.77 8.76
C LYS A 531 10.45 -3.40 8.31
N VAL A 532 11.57 -3.32 7.62
CA VAL A 532 12.09 -2.07 7.08
C VAL A 532 12.33 -2.26 5.60
N ALA A 533 11.76 -1.37 4.80
CA ALA A 533 12.04 -1.27 3.38
C ALA A 533 12.59 0.12 3.05
N GLY A 534 13.44 0.21 2.05
CA GLY A 534 14.00 1.48 1.64
C GLY A 534 14.98 1.37 0.49
N THR A 535 15.39 2.54 0.02
CA THR A 535 16.48 2.74 -0.94
C THR A 535 17.83 2.61 -0.23
N SER A 536 18.92 2.88 -0.92
CA SER A 536 20.25 3.01 -0.28
C SER A 536 20.36 4.23 0.64
N GLU A 537 19.49 5.23 0.49
CA GLU A 537 19.60 6.53 1.17
C GLU A 537 18.57 6.74 2.27
N PHE A 538 17.36 6.27 2.11
CA PHE A 538 16.28 6.50 3.07
C PHE A 538 15.26 5.36 3.14
N VAL A 539 14.53 5.33 4.23
CA VAL A 539 13.46 4.38 4.50
C VAL A 539 12.21 4.75 3.71
N THR A 540 11.58 3.76 3.07
CA THR A 540 10.31 3.96 2.35
C THR A 540 9.11 3.35 3.06
N ALA A 541 9.30 2.32 3.89
CA ALA A 541 8.23 1.76 4.72
C ALA A 541 8.79 1.08 5.97
N ILE A 542 8.05 1.18 7.07
CA ILE A 542 8.33 0.44 8.31
C ILE A 542 7.02 -0.14 8.85
N GLN A 543 7.11 -1.35 9.36
CA GLN A 543 6.09 -1.95 10.21
C GLN A 543 6.75 -2.56 11.43
N LEU A 544 6.35 -2.15 12.64
CA LEU A 544 6.87 -2.64 13.90
C LEU A 544 5.73 -3.08 14.81
N ASP A 545 5.89 -4.25 15.40
CA ASP A 545 5.01 -4.79 16.43
C ASP A 545 5.86 -5.28 17.61
N THR A 546 5.54 -4.86 18.83
CA THR A 546 6.24 -5.32 20.02
C THR A 546 5.28 -5.85 21.08
N LYS A 547 5.74 -6.86 21.79
CA LYS A 547 5.07 -7.49 22.94
C LYS A 547 5.64 -6.98 24.27
N LEU A 548 6.68 -6.12 24.22
CA LEU A 548 7.35 -5.57 25.38
C LEU A 548 6.70 -4.27 25.86
N ASP A 549 6.81 -4.01 27.15
CA ASP A 549 6.39 -2.76 27.79
C ASP A 549 7.47 -1.68 27.72
N GLY A 550 8.04 -1.49 26.54
CA GLY A 550 9.10 -0.55 26.25
C GLY A 550 10.40 -1.24 25.83
N ILE A 551 11.08 -0.59 24.90
CA ILE A 551 12.38 -1.00 24.39
C ILE A 551 13.34 0.15 24.68
N PRO A 552 14.53 -0.09 25.27
CA PRO A 552 15.53 0.96 25.41
C PRO A 552 15.86 1.60 24.07
N ALA A 553 15.95 2.94 24.01
CA ALA A 553 16.19 3.66 22.78
C ALA A 553 17.48 3.21 22.07
N SER A 554 18.53 2.85 22.84
CA SER A 554 19.79 2.33 22.29
C SER A 554 19.62 0.97 21.60
N VAL A 555 18.74 0.11 22.15
CA VAL A 555 18.45 -1.22 21.55
C VAL A 555 17.69 -1.05 20.23
N LEU A 556 16.68 -0.17 20.21
CA LEU A 556 15.94 0.13 18.99
C LEU A 556 16.83 0.77 17.91
N ALA A 557 17.65 1.75 18.30
CA ALA A 557 18.61 2.38 17.38
C ALA A 557 19.60 1.38 16.80
N GLY A 558 20.13 0.47 17.63
CA GLY A 558 21.01 -0.61 17.19
C GLY A 558 20.33 -1.57 16.20
N ALA A 559 19.09 -1.94 16.48
CA ALA A 559 18.28 -2.79 15.60
C ALA A 559 17.99 -2.13 14.25
N LEU A 560 17.68 -0.84 14.23
CA LEU A 560 17.47 -0.07 13.00
C LEU A 560 18.76 0.04 12.18
N THR A 561 19.91 0.27 12.82
CA THR A 561 21.22 0.29 12.15
C THR A 561 21.53 -1.08 11.51
N GLN A 562 21.30 -2.18 12.23
CA GLN A 562 21.47 -3.54 11.72
C GLN A 562 20.52 -3.83 10.53
N ALA A 563 19.29 -3.33 10.58
CA ALA A 563 18.34 -3.43 9.46
C ALA A 563 18.82 -2.69 8.21
N ARG A 564 19.46 -1.51 8.39
CA ARG A 564 20.05 -0.74 7.29
C ARG A 564 21.18 -1.51 6.60
N GLU A 565 22.08 -2.11 7.36
CA GLU A 565 23.17 -2.92 6.82
C GLU A 565 22.65 -4.11 6.00
N ALA A 566 21.64 -4.81 6.52
CA ALA A 566 20.96 -5.90 5.81
C ALA A 566 20.31 -5.43 4.50
N ARG A 567 19.61 -4.29 4.54
CA ARG A 567 18.96 -3.70 3.37
C ARG A 567 19.96 -3.35 2.27
N LEU A 568 21.10 -2.75 2.64
CA LEU A 568 22.15 -2.41 1.69
C LEU A 568 22.73 -3.65 1.03
N HIS A 569 22.97 -4.72 1.80
CA HIS A 569 23.44 -5.99 1.24
C HIS A 569 22.42 -6.63 0.27
N ILE A 570 21.14 -6.61 0.60
CA ILE A 570 20.09 -7.11 -0.30
C ILE A 570 20.02 -6.28 -1.58
N LEU A 571 20.15 -4.94 -1.49
CA LEU A 571 20.18 -4.06 -2.67
C LEU A 571 21.33 -4.45 -3.63
N GLU A 572 22.50 -4.81 -3.13
CA GLU A 572 23.61 -5.29 -3.97
C GLU A 572 23.23 -6.55 -4.76
N VAL A 573 22.51 -7.47 -4.15
CA VAL A 573 22.01 -8.68 -4.82
C VAL A 573 20.98 -8.34 -5.89
N LEU A 574 20.03 -7.44 -5.61
CA LEU A 574 19.03 -7.01 -6.59
C LEU A 574 19.68 -6.33 -7.80
N VAL A 575 20.61 -5.40 -7.54
CA VAL A 575 21.34 -4.66 -8.58
C VAL A 575 22.22 -5.59 -9.41
N SER A 576 22.75 -6.67 -8.84
CA SER A 576 23.51 -7.65 -9.60
C SER A 576 22.65 -8.47 -10.58
N ALA A 577 21.36 -8.60 -10.31
CA ALA A 577 20.41 -9.27 -11.19
C ALA A 577 19.87 -8.35 -12.28
N ILE A 578 19.56 -7.10 -11.92
CA ILE A 578 19.10 -6.05 -12.83
C ILE A 578 19.45 -4.67 -12.26
N ASP A 579 20.26 -3.90 -12.97
CA ASP A 579 20.79 -2.59 -12.52
C ASP A 579 20.10 -1.38 -13.17
N ALA A 580 19.34 -1.61 -14.24
CA ALA A 580 18.60 -0.60 -14.97
C ALA A 580 17.29 -1.17 -15.52
N PRO A 581 16.31 -0.33 -15.86
CA PRO A 581 15.10 -0.79 -16.52
C PRO A 581 15.41 -1.49 -17.86
N ASP A 582 14.85 -2.67 -18.07
CA ASP A 582 14.90 -3.38 -19.34
C ASP A 582 14.07 -2.68 -20.40
N GLU A 583 14.24 -3.09 -21.66
CA GLU A 583 13.29 -2.75 -22.72
C GLU A 583 11.92 -3.37 -22.41
N MET A 584 10.86 -2.59 -22.65
CA MET A 584 9.51 -3.08 -22.42
C MET A 584 9.22 -4.31 -23.30
N SER A 585 8.58 -5.32 -22.71
CA SER A 585 8.11 -6.51 -23.40
C SER A 585 7.32 -6.17 -24.67
N GLU A 586 7.48 -6.97 -25.72
CA GLU A 586 6.67 -6.85 -26.95
C GLU A 586 5.16 -7.00 -26.70
N PHE A 587 4.78 -7.65 -25.60
CA PHE A 587 3.38 -7.84 -25.20
C PHE A 587 2.81 -6.66 -24.40
N ALA A 588 3.65 -5.75 -23.93
CA ALA A 588 3.20 -4.55 -23.24
C ALA A 588 2.69 -3.49 -24.22
N PRO A 589 1.55 -2.83 -23.94
CA PRO A 589 1.05 -1.78 -24.81
C PRO A 589 2.03 -0.60 -24.86
N ARG A 590 2.19 0.00 -26.03
CA ARG A 590 2.95 1.25 -26.21
C ARG A 590 2.04 2.43 -25.99
N ILE A 591 2.41 3.33 -25.09
CA ILE A 591 1.64 4.53 -24.78
C ILE A 591 2.47 5.76 -25.12
N ILE A 592 1.90 6.64 -25.92
CA ILE A 592 2.43 7.96 -26.23
C ILE A 592 1.47 9.03 -25.71
N SER A 593 1.97 10.20 -25.38
CA SER A 593 1.15 11.34 -25.00
C SER A 593 1.28 12.48 -25.97
N VAL A 594 0.18 13.21 -26.16
CA VAL A 594 0.14 14.44 -26.95
C VAL A 594 -0.68 15.49 -26.21
N LYS A 595 -0.21 16.74 -26.24
CA LYS A 595 -0.94 17.86 -25.63
C LYS A 595 -1.77 18.56 -26.68
N ILE A 596 -3.07 18.74 -26.41
CA ILE A 596 -3.99 19.51 -27.25
C ILE A 596 -4.56 20.69 -26.48
N PRO A 597 -5.00 21.77 -27.16
CA PRO A 597 -5.72 22.85 -26.49
C PRO A 597 -7.00 22.34 -25.82
N VAL A 598 -7.27 22.76 -24.57
CA VAL A 598 -8.45 22.34 -23.80
C VAL A 598 -9.75 22.63 -24.58
N ALA A 599 -9.81 23.75 -25.30
CA ALA A 599 -10.97 24.12 -26.15
C ALA A 599 -11.23 23.10 -27.29
N LYS A 600 -10.24 22.29 -27.64
CA LYS A 600 -10.35 21.29 -28.72
C LYS A 600 -10.73 19.88 -28.23
N ILE A 601 -10.78 19.65 -26.93
CA ILE A 601 -11.18 18.36 -26.33
C ILE A 601 -12.53 17.90 -26.87
N GLY A 602 -13.52 18.79 -26.88
CA GLY A 602 -14.87 18.49 -27.38
C GLY A 602 -14.90 18.12 -28.86
N GLU A 603 -14.04 18.72 -29.70
CA GLU A 603 -13.94 18.41 -31.13
C GLU A 603 -13.30 17.04 -31.37
N VAL A 604 -12.26 16.70 -30.60
CA VAL A 604 -11.59 15.39 -30.67
C VAL A 604 -12.51 14.27 -30.21
N ILE A 605 -13.26 14.49 -29.12
CA ILE A 605 -14.26 13.52 -28.64
C ILE A 605 -15.40 13.37 -29.65
N GLY A 606 -15.87 14.50 -30.17
CA GLY A 606 -17.02 14.57 -31.10
C GLY A 606 -18.38 14.30 -30.42
N PRO A 607 -19.50 14.52 -31.14
CA PRO A 607 -20.84 14.30 -30.61
C PRO A 607 -21.01 12.85 -30.13
N LYS A 608 -21.35 12.67 -28.82
CA LYS A 608 -21.52 11.36 -28.18
C LYS A 608 -20.29 10.43 -28.32
N GLY A 609 -19.09 10.99 -28.41
CA GLY A 609 -17.84 10.20 -28.57
C GLY A 609 -17.60 9.65 -29.97
N LYS A 610 -18.37 10.06 -30.99
CA LYS A 610 -18.30 9.47 -32.32
C LYS A 610 -16.92 9.62 -32.99
N MET A 611 -16.28 10.78 -32.80
CA MET A 611 -15.01 11.05 -33.47
C MET A 611 -13.88 10.23 -32.84
N ILE A 612 -13.77 10.22 -31.49
CA ILE A 612 -12.74 9.45 -30.80
C ILE A 612 -12.90 7.95 -31.03
N ASN A 613 -14.14 7.44 -31.05
CA ASN A 613 -14.41 6.02 -31.34
C ASN A 613 -14.00 5.67 -32.79
N GLN A 614 -14.24 6.56 -33.74
CA GLN A 614 -13.83 6.34 -35.14
C GLN A 614 -12.31 6.28 -35.25
N ILE A 615 -11.57 7.18 -34.57
CA ILE A 615 -10.11 7.14 -34.57
C ILE A 615 -9.61 5.82 -33.96
N GLN A 616 -10.22 5.37 -32.90
CA GLN A 616 -9.85 4.09 -32.24
C GLN A 616 -10.12 2.88 -33.15
N GLU A 617 -11.25 2.86 -33.85
CA GLU A 617 -11.58 1.79 -34.83
C GLU A 617 -10.62 1.79 -36.02
N ASP A 618 -10.32 2.96 -36.57
CA ASP A 618 -9.48 3.08 -37.79
C ASP A 618 -8.01 2.76 -37.53
N THR A 619 -7.52 3.03 -36.29
CA THR A 619 -6.10 2.88 -35.97
C THR A 619 -5.81 1.65 -35.10
N GLY A 620 -6.81 1.06 -34.49
CA GLY A 620 -6.65 0.00 -33.48
C GLY A 620 -6.05 0.48 -32.15
N ALA A 621 -5.90 1.80 -31.98
CA ALA A 621 -5.38 2.41 -30.76
C ALA A 621 -6.49 2.69 -29.76
N ASP A 622 -6.11 2.78 -28.49
CA ASP A 622 -6.96 3.17 -27.37
C ASP A 622 -6.61 4.60 -26.95
N ILE A 623 -7.60 5.48 -26.78
CA ILE A 623 -7.36 6.90 -26.52
C ILE A 623 -8.07 7.33 -25.25
N SER A 624 -7.33 8.02 -24.37
CA SER A 624 -7.84 8.67 -23.17
C SER A 624 -7.46 10.14 -23.16
N ILE A 625 -8.39 11.01 -22.79
CA ILE A 625 -8.18 12.48 -22.76
C ILE A 625 -8.43 12.98 -21.36
N GLU A 626 -7.46 13.70 -20.80
CA GLU A 626 -7.56 14.37 -19.52
C GLU A 626 -8.14 15.78 -19.68
N ASP A 627 -8.72 16.31 -18.60
CA ASP A 627 -9.37 17.64 -18.58
C ASP A 627 -8.41 18.80 -18.91
N ASP A 628 -7.10 18.58 -18.68
CA ASP A 628 -6.05 19.54 -19.00
C ASP A 628 -5.60 19.56 -20.47
N GLY A 629 -6.17 18.67 -21.30
CA GLY A 629 -5.86 18.51 -22.72
C GLY A 629 -4.71 17.52 -23.00
N THR A 630 -4.25 16.76 -22.03
CA THR A 630 -3.31 15.66 -22.27
C THR A 630 -4.06 14.47 -22.87
N VAL A 631 -3.61 13.97 -24.01
CA VAL A 631 -4.18 12.80 -24.70
C VAL A 631 -3.19 11.66 -24.60
N TYR A 632 -3.58 10.56 -24.00
CA TYR A 632 -2.82 9.32 -23.93
C TYR A 632 -3.32 8.35 -24.99
N ILE A 633 -2.42 7.85 -25.82
CA ILE A 633 -2.69 6.94 -26.92
C ILE A 633 -1.92 5.65 -26.69
N GLY A 634 -2.64 4.55 -26.46
CA GLY A 634 -2.07 3.23 -26.26
C GLY A 634 -2.39 2.33 -27.44
N ALA A 635 -1.39 1.62 -27.96
CA ALA A 635 -1.57 0.67 -29.06
C ALA A 635 -0.65 -0.54 -28.88
N ALA A 636 -0.98 -1.63 -29.57
CA ALA A 636 -0.16 -2.84 -29.58
C ALA A 636 1.19 -2.62 -30.28
N ASP A 637 1.27 -1.64 -31.19
CA ASP A 637 2.48 -1.31 -31.95
C ASP A 637 2.66 0.20 -32.15
N GLY A 638 3.89 0.61 -32.47
CA GLY A 638 4.24 2.01 -32.73
C GLY A 638 3.50 2.65 -33.89
N PRO A 639 3.37 2.01 -35.05
CA PRO A 639 2.63 2.55 -36.20
C PRO A 639 1.17 2.89 -35.90
N SER A 640 0.46 2.02 -35.20
CA SER A 640 -0.92 2.26 -34.73
C SER A 640 -1.04 3.46 -33.82
N ALA A 641 -0.13 3.57 -32.86
CA ALA A 641 -0.08 4.71 -31.93
C ALA A 641 0.19 6.03 -32.67
N GLU A 642 1.10 6.02 -33.62
CA GLU A 642 1.46 7.19 -34.45
C GLU A 642 0.33 7.62 -35.37
N ALA A 643 -0.38 6.66 -36.00
CA ALA A 643 -1.56 6.94 -36.81
C ALA A 643 -2.66 7.63 -35.97
N ALA A 644 -2.91 7.15 -34.74
CA ALA A 644 -3.87 7.78 -33.85
C ALA A 644 -3.42 9.18 -33.41
N ARG A 645 -2.14 9.37 -33.12
CA ARG A 645 -1.57 10.69 -32.78
C ARG A 645 -1.78 11.69 -33.92
N SER A 646 -1.50 11.25 -35.13
CA SER A 646 -1.68 12.07 -36.34
C SER A 646 -3.14 12.46 -36.56
N ALA A 647 -4.08 11.52 -36.37
CA ALA A 647 -5.51 11.78 -36.43
C ALA A 647 -6.01 12.79 -35.36
N VAL A 648 -5.56 12.65 -34.13
CA VAL A 648 -5.86 13.58 -33.05
C VAL A 648 -5.31 14.98 -33.33
N ASN A 649 -4.05 15.06 -33.79
CA ASN A 649 -3.43 16.34 -34.14
C ASN A 649 -4.10 17.04 -35.33
N ALA A 650 -4.57 16.30 -36.30
CA ALA A 650 -5.29 16.86 -37.44
C ALA A 650 -6.58 17.60 -37.04
N ILE A 651 -7.22 17.16 -35.96
CA ILE A 651 -8.42 17.79 -35.42
C ILE A 651 -8.05 18.94 -34.46
N ALA A 652 -7.11 18.69 -33.53
CA ALA A 652 -6.78 19.62 -32.46
C ALA A 652 -5.90 20.79 -32.92
N ASN A 653 -4.98 20.51 -33.84
CA ASN A 653 -4.02 21.48 -34.41
C ASN A 653 -4.08 21.42 -35.95
N PRO A 654 -5.20 21.78 -36.57
CA PRO A 654 -5.32 21.75 -38.01
C PRO A 654 -4.25 22.70 -38.60
N GLN A 655 -3.41 22.19 -39.50
CA GLN A 655 -2.53 23.06 -40.26
C GLN A 655 -3.39 24.06 -41.03
N VAL A 656 -3.17 25.33 -40.81
CA VAL A 656 -3.80 26.38 -41.61
C VAL A 656 -3.06 26.43 -42.92
N PRO A 657 -3.71 26.07 -44.06
CA PRO A 657 -3.06 26.12 -45.35
C PRO A 657 -2.59 27.55 -45.66
N GLU A 658 -1.38 27.70 -46.15
CA GLU A 658 -0.82 28.99 -46.56
C GLU A 658 -0.79 29.14 -48.06
N VAL A 659 -0.83 30.39 -48.55
CA VAL A 659 -0.69 30.68 -49.98
C VAL A 659 0.70 30.28 -50.45
N GLY A 660 0.77 29.52 -51.57
CA GLY A 660 2.00 28.96 -52.11
C GLY A 660 2.28 27.50 -51.70
N GLU A 661 1.52 26.94 -50.77
CA GLU A 661 1.64 25.54 -50.44
C GLU A 661 1.06 24.62 -51.52
N ARG A 662 1.71 23.48 -51.75
CA ARG A 662 1.34 22.48 -52.76
C ARG A 662 0.81 21.22 -52.10
N TYR A 663 -0.32 20.74 -52.65
CA TYR A 663 -1.01 19.54 -52.18
C TYR A 663 -1.36 18.59 -53.31
N LEU A 664 -1.23 17.28 -53.06
CA LEU A 664 -1.84 16.27 -53.89
C LEU A 664 -3.27 16.02 -53.38
N GLY A 665 -4.19 16.86 -53.83
CA GLY A 665 -5.59 16.82 -53.40
C GLY A 665 -6.44 15.83 -54.21
N THR A 666 -7.60 15.47 -53.66
CA THR A 666 -8.57 14.58 -54.31
C THR A 666 -9.80 15.38 -54.70
N VAL A 667 -10.23 15.28 -55.94
CA VAL A 667 -11.47 15.91 -56.46
C VAL A 667 -12.67 15.30 -55.76
N VAL A 668 -13.39 16.10 -54.98
CA VAL A 668 -14.58 15.65 -54.19
C VAL A 668 -15.90 16.05 -54.84
N LYS A 669 -15.86 17.10 -55.69
CA LYS A 669 -17.07 17.55 -56.40
C LYS A 669 -16.67 18.33 -57.64
N VAL A 670 -17.33 18.12 -58.77
CA VAL A 670 -17.21 18.91 -59.99
C VAL A 670 -18.48 19.74 -60.20
N THR A 671 -18.33 20.98 -60.72
CA THR A 671 -19.40 21.94 -60.97
C THR A 671 -19.08 22.70 -62.25
N ASP A 672 -20.08 23.41 -62.79
CA ASP A 672 -19.97 24.19 -64.05
C ASP A 672 -18.87 25.27 -64.01
N PHE A 673 -18.46 25.70 -62.80
CA PHE A 673 -17.45 26.76 -62.64
C PHE A 673 -16.09 26.24 -62.11
N GLY A 674 -15.95 24.91 -61.89
CA GLY A 674 -14.70 24.32 -61.44
C GLY A 674 -14.86 23.08 -60.60
N ALA A 675 -13.79 22.61 -59.99
CA ALA A 675 -13.77 21.44 -59.12
C ALA A 675 -13.38 21.80 -57.68
N PHE A 676 -14.04 21.19 -56.72
CA PHE A 676 -13.62 21.23 -55.34
C PHE A 676 -12.66 20.08 -55.06
N ILE A 677 -11.50 20.43 -54.54
CA ILE A 677 -10.41 19.50 -54.25
C ILE A 677 -10.16 19.49 -52.75
N SER A 678 -10.29 18.33 -52.15
CA SER A 678 -9.96 18.11 -50.75
C SER A 678 -8.44 18.02 -50.57
N LEU A 679 -7.87 18.96 -49.81
CA LEU A 679 -6.42 19.09 -49.57
C LEU A 679 -6.00 18.34 -48.33
N THR A 680 -6.75 18.53 -47.25
CA THR A 680 -6.62 17.87 -45.96
C THR A 680 -8.01 17.62 -45.38
N PRO A 681 -8.20 16.74 -44.38
CA PRO A 681 -9.50 16.47 -43.78
C PRO A 681 -10.23 17.76 -43.38
N GLY A 682 -11.40 18.02 -43.97
CA GLY A 682 -12.24 19.20 -43.68
C GLY A 682 -11.77 20.50 -44.35
N LYS A 683 -10.81 20.47 -45.26
CA LYS A 683 -10.33 21.63 -46.02
C LYS A 683 -10.36 21.36 -47.53
N ASP A 684 -11.36 21.93 -48.18
CA ASP A 684 -11.54 21.86 -49.62
C ASP A 684 -11.20 23.23 -50.25
N GLY A 685 -10.54 23.18 -51.37
CA GLY A 685 -10.24 24.37 -52.16
C GLY A 685 -10.93 24.29 -53.53
N LEU A 686 -11.21 25.44 -54.13
CA LEU A 686 -11.79 25.54 -55.46
C LEU A 686 -10.69 25.71 -56.51
N LEU A 687 -10.60 24.72 -57.39
CA LEU A 687 -9.88 24.83 -58.64
C LEU A 687 -10.87 25.38 -59.69
N HIS A 688 -10.78 26.70 -59.96
CA HIS A 688 -11.69 27.34 -60.91
C HIS A 688 -11.43 26.87 -62.32
N ILE A 689 -12.49 26.79 -63.17
CA ILE A 689 -12.43 26.30 -64.49
C ILE A 689 -11.39 27.07 -65.38
N SER A 690 -11.17 28.35 -65.14
CA SER A 690 -10.14 29.13 -65.84
C SER A 690 -8.72 28.65 -65.56
N GLU A 691 -8.44 28.07 -64.38
CA GLU A 691 -7.14 27.52 -64.04
C GLU A 691 -6.92 26.09 -64.58
N MET A 692 -8.02 25.39 -64.88
CA MET A 692 -8.00 24.02 -65.42
C MET A 692 -7.41 23.97 -66.91
N ARG A 693 -7.30 25.10 -67.56
CA ARG A 693 -6.63 25.17 -68.85
C ARG A 693 -5.19 24.64 -68.82
N LYS A 694 -4.53 24.78 -67.67
CA LYS A 694 -3.18 24.26 -67.46
C LYS A 694 -3.11 22.72 -67.44
N LEU A 695 -4.24 22.06 -67.19
CA LEU A 695 -4.39 20.60 -67.23
C LEU A 695 -4.87 20.12 -68.63
N ASN A 696 -5.24 21.05 -69.56
CA ASN A 696 -5.79 20.79 -70.90
C ASN A 696 -4.93 21.43 -71.97
N ASP A 697 -3.62 21.28 -71.87
CA ASP A 697 -2.64 21.79 -72.89
C ASP A 697 -2.85 23.28 -73.23
N GLY A 698 -3.27 24.11 -72.28
CA GLY A 698 -3.52 25.54 -72.43
C GLY A 698 -4.82 25.89 -73.16
N LYS A 699 -5.63 24.92 -73.65
CA LYS A 699 -6.89 25.12 -74.30
C LYS A 699 -8.01 25.51 -73.33
N ARG A 700 -8.94 26.33 -73.77
CA ARG A 700 -10.08 26.74 -72.92
C ARG A 700 -10.94 25.54 -72.61
N VAL A 701 -11.21 25.37 -71.31
CA VAL A 701 -12.11 24.34 -70.74
C VAL A 701 -13.51 24.91 -70.77
N VAL A 702 -14.46 24.19 -71.32
CA VAL A 702 -15.89 24.58 -71.35
C VAL A 702 -16.67 23.86 -70.27
N ASP A 703 -16.32 22.63 -69.98
CA ASP A 703 -16.89 21.84 -68.90
C ASP A 703 -15.75 21.25 -68.00
N ALA A 704 -15.87 21.39 -66.75
CA ALA A 704 -14.84 20.93 -65.79
C ALA A 704 -14.74 19.39 -65.78
N GLU A 705 -15.84 18.68 -66.08
CA GLU A 705 -15.89 17.20 -66.13
C GLU A 705 -15.06 16.64 -67.31
N ASP A 706 -14.76 17.45 -68.34
CA ASP A 706 -13.90 17.06 -69.45
C ASP A 706 -12.41 16.95 -69.03
N VAL A 707 -12.03 17.54 -67.94
CA VAL A 707 -10.63 17.66 -67.52
C VAL A 707 -10.34 16.90 -66.21
N VAL A 708 -11.28 16.89 -65.24
CA VAL A 708 -11.14 16.22 -63.98
C VAL A 708 -12.40 15.46 -63.57
N SER A 709 -12.26 14.34 -62.88
CA SER A 709 -13.36 13.53 -62.40
C SER A 709 -13.30 13.34 -60.88
N VAL A 710 -14.46 13.14 -60.27
CA VAL A 710 -14.56 12.87 -58.81
C VAL A 710 -13.72 11.65 -58.44
N GLY A 711 -12.90 11.76 -57.41
CA GLY A 711 -11.96 10.73 -56.97
C GLY A 711 -10.56 10.83 -57.58
N GLN A 712 -10.37 11.68 -58.61
CA GLN A 712 -9.06 11.91 -59.25
C GLN A 712 -8.14 12.68 -58.29
N LYS A 713 -6.87 12.31 -58.23
CA LYS A 713 -5.82 13.06 -57.56
C LYS A 713 -5.21 14.11 -58.48
N VAL A 714 -5.17 15.35 -58.00
CA VAL A 714 -4.62 16.48 -58.76
C VAL A 714 -3.63 17.21 -57.86
N GLN A 715 -2.45 17.50 -58.41
CA GLN A 715 -1.47 18.33 -57.70
C GLN A 715 -1.82 19.78 -57.88
N VAL A 716 -2.05 20.49 -56.77
CA VAL A 716 -2.52 21.88 -56.78
C VAL A 716 -1.71 22.73 -55.79
N GLU A 717 -1.63 24.01 -56.09
CA GLU A 717 -1.02 25.05 -55.22
C GLU A 717 -2.12 26.03 -54.80
N ILE A 718 -2.04 26.46 -53.53
CA ILE A 718 -2.96 27.47 -53.00
C ILE A 718 -2.53 28.85 -53.51
N THR A 719 -3.38 29.45 -54.32
CA THR A 719 -3.08 30.76 -54.94
C THR A 719 -3.64 31.94 -54.14
N LYS A 720 -4.72 31.70 -53.36
CA LYS A 720 -5.37 32.73 -52.57
C LYS A 720 -6.21 32.12 -51.46
N ILE A 721 -6.25 32.79 -50.34
CA ILE A 721 -7.16 32.52 -49.23
C ILE A 721 -8.01 33.81 -49.03
N ASP A 722 -9.34 33.72 -49.13
CA ASP A 722 -10.22 34.86 -48.93
C ASP A 722 -10.49 35.13 -47.43
N ASP A 723 -11.12 36.28 -47.11
CA ASP A 723 -11.42 36.71 -45.73
C ASP A 723 -12.38 35.74 -44.97
N ARG A 724 -12.98 34.78 -45.71
CA ARG A 724 -13.84 33.73 -45.15
C ARG A 724 -13.14 32.38 -45.07
N GLY A 725 -11.83 32.31 -45.31
CA GLY A 725 -11.01 31.10 -45.29
C GLY A 725 -11.22 30.14 -46.45
N LYS A 726 -11.84 30.59 -47.58
CA LYS A 726 -11.98 29.78 -48.77
C LYS A 726 -10.68 29.80 -49.57
N LEU A 727 -10.26 28.59 -50.00
CA LEU A 727 -9.02 28.36 -50.72
C LEU A 727 -9.26 28.37 -52.23
N SER A 728 -8.49 29.18 -52.96
CA SER A 728 -8.42 29.13 -54.43
C SER A 728 -7.16 28.39 -54.86
N LEU A 729 -7.30 27.50 -55.79
CA LEU A 729 -6.27 26.57 -56.22
C LEU A 729 -5.88 26.80 -57.68
N ALA A 730 -4.60 26.55 -57.98
CA ALA A 730 -4.12 26.39 -59.39
C ALA A 730 -3.44 25.00 -59.50
N PRO A 731 -3.55 24.32 -60.65
CA PRO A 731 -2.89 23.03 -60.82
C PRO A 731 -1.38 23.26 -61.01
N VAL A 732 -0.60 22.35 -60.46
CA VAL A 732 0.86 22.28 -60.66
C VAL A 732 1.10 21.25 -61.75
N VAL A 733 1.61 21.71 -62.91
CA VAL A 733 1.97 20.84 -64.02
C VAL A 733 3.50 20.70 -64.04
N GLU A 734 4.01 19.49 -63.93
CA GLU A 734 5.44 19.24 -64.08
C GLU A 734 5.85 19.51 -65.56
N GLY A 735 6.61 20.58 -65.76
CA GLY A 735 7.19 20.89 -67.04
C GLY A 735 6.78 22.25 -67.64
N GLY A 736 7.24 23.33 -67.10
CA GLY A 736 7.21 24.68 -67.62
C GLY A 736 8.27 25.50 -66.93
N ASP A 737 9.49 25.50 -67.52
CA ASP A 737 10.50 26.48 -67.15
C ASP A 737 9.98 27.89 -67.43
N ASP A 738 10.27 28.83 -66.58
CA ASP A 738 10.02 30.25 -66.73
C ASP A 738 10.71 30.81 -68.01
N ASP A 739 9.97 31.55 -68.76
CA ASP A 739 10.43 32.73 -69.53
C ASP A 739 9.61 33.97 -69.20
#